data_8ff46b91f09761c0af622acf32392066
#
_entry.id   8ff46b91f09761c0af622acf32392066
#
_cell.length_a   1.000
_cell.length_b   1.000
_cell.length_c   1.000
_cell.angle_alpha   90.00
_cell.angle_beta   90.00
_cell.angle_gamma   90.00
#
_symmetry.space_group_name_H-M   'P 1'
#
loop_
_entity.id
_entity.type
_entity.pdbx_description
1 polymer ?
#
loop_
_entity_poly.entity_id
_entity_poly.type
_entity_poly.pdbx_seq_one_letter_code
_entity_poly.pdbx_strand_id
1 'polypeptide(L)'
;MNFSDKDELERERYIVTHFDEALEDGWIEVYFQPVVRTMTANLCGMEGLARWNDPEWGMIGPYLFIPVLEDHDLIARLDLYMLEQICALYRKRTDAGEGFVPVSVNFSRRDFNIMDMVPTIDEVVTRYRMPREFLHIEITESVFAQSAKIREYMDQFKALGYAVWMDDFGSGYSSLNILKNLDFDTIKIDMEFFRNFTDKSKIIITGLVAMAKDLGTATVAEGVETEDQYLFLKEVGCNKIQGYYFGKPEPFDDMLSHFMAQGYGVEQFADASFMDVTGMVSPVSPFPFGKQDQQTNDQALAIAIFDGEHYRFVYRNEPFKLYLKSLGVEIDVDGLEGPAYPDNPIETGLMRMLESAYEMGEFRTNFALNLNYYGGRLKVIDRKDKKASILMRFTDRSDGTVVAGQQKLDAYLRYIYNIFGGLYILDLKTDQLETIYQDMPMTSKKREPYTIAAMETADKGVYAEDRERYLAFFSKEHLEEVSKSYGADGAFIRLKTTNGQYEWKYYIILSIPDRRLMIVYRSADRNVPEQWLLGMQQEEREANPDLDRLRDADMWRAYVNFTDQKIFWKDRDLRFQGSNVNFLKYYGFESQQAILGKTDIDMGWHVNPAIYFRDEEDVINKGKVVRNVPGTCIIRGRNHNITCSKYPVYRDGQIVGLVGMFKDMDAGEEEDLPEFLKRVDPMTGLLSLPGMTGAFAYYLDEYNVTHRDFAGILISIENFSDLTAAYEEKVIGAILKEVGTMLLKEYGAYSVIGRESLGNFLILSQLPAGTGPDDAADHIREMFSKDITVDGKPISVYISVKTYCTRCMGSPEQLAELFTNGLMGKDMQGTEELQKKEN
;
A
#
# COMPACT_ATOMS: atom_id res chain seq x y z
N MET A 1 -39.83 12.10 41.02
CA MET A 1 -40.02 10.65 40.86
C MET A 1 -40.01 10.42 39.37
N ASN A 2 -39.11 9.62 38.86
CA ASN A 2 -39.09 9.32 37.44
C ASN A 2 -40.12 8.26 37.10
N PHE A 3 -40.64 8.25 35.88
CA PHE A 3 -41.60 7.23 35.42
C PHE A 3 -41.06 5.80 35.62
N SER A 4 -39.77 5.60 35.44
CA SER A 4 -39.05 4.34 35.68
C SER A 4 -39.06 3.87 37.14
N ASP A 5 -39.33 4.76 38.12
CA ASP A 5 -39.35 4.42 39.55
C ASP A 5 -40.72 3.89 40.02
N LYS A 6 -41.74 3.93 39.13
CA LYS A 6 -43.08 3.34 39.43
C LYS A 6 -43.03 1.82 39.43
N ASP A 7 -43.98 1.19 40.14
CA ASP A 7 -44.18 -0.25 40.04
C ASP A 7 -44.57 -0.67 38.61
N GLU A 8 -44.15 -1.82 38.20
CA GLU A 8 -44.31 -2.35 36.83
C GLU A 8 -45.79 -2.36 36.39
N LEU A 9 -46.68 -2.78 37.26
CA LEU A 9 -48.14 -2.79 37.03
C LEU A 9 -48.73 -1.36 36.91
N GLU A 10 -48.21 -0.40 37.65
CA GLU A 10 -48.65 1.00 37.52
C GLU A 10 -48.19 1.60 36.19
N ARG A 11 -46.97 1.30 35.73
CA ARG A 11 -46.45 1.73 34.45
C ARG A 11 -47.26 1.14 33.28
N GLU A 12 -47.49 -0.17 33.32
CA GLU A 12 -48.28 -0.89 32.35
C GLU A 12 -49.69 -0.28 32.24
N ARG A 13 -50.38 -0.12 33.37
CA ARG A 13 -51.71 0.48 33.40
C ARG A 13 -51.71 1.91 32.85
N TYR A 14 -50.72 2.73 33.21
CA TYR A 14 -50.57 4.10 32.75
C TYR A 14 -50.45 4.15 31.21
N ILE A 15 -49.48 3.40 30.65
CA ILE A 15 -49.23 3.34 29.21
C ILE A 15 -50.50 2.92 28.46
N VAL A 16 -51.13 1.84 28.83
CA VAL A 16 -52.35 1.35 28.16
C VAL A 16 -53.52 2.36 28.23
N THR A 17 -53.67 3.06 29.38
CA THR A 17 -54.83 3.98 29.57
C THR A 17 -54.62 5.29 28.79
N HIS A 18 -53.35 5.78 28.65
CA HIS A 18 -53.08 7.06 28.04
C HIS A 18 -52.59 6.94 26.58
N PHE A 19 -52.49 5.74 26.02
CA PHE A 19 -52.00 5.51 24.69
C PHE A 19 -52.83 6.20 23.60
N ASP A 20 -54.13 6.15 23.68
CA ASP A 20 -55.02 6.80 22.74
C ASP A 20 -54.86 8.33 22.77
N GLU A 21 -54.81 8.90 23.96
CA GLU A 21 -54.59 10.32 24.19
C GLU A 21 -53.21 10.75 23.67
N ALA A 22 -52.18 9.93 23.92
CA ALA A 22 -50.83 10.21 23.44
C ALA A 22 -50.71 10.24 21.90
N LEU A 23 -51.50 9.44 21.20
CA LEU A 23 -51.59 9.50 19.74
C LEU A 23 -52.38 10.73 19.25
N GLU A 24 -53.52 11.01 19.88
CA GLU A 24 -54.44 12.12 19.47
C GLU A 24 -53.81 13.49 19.73
N ASP A 25 -53.17 13.67 20.90
CA ASP A 25 -52.59 14.94 21.32
C ASP A 25 -51.12 15.11 20.89
N GLY A 26 -50.58 14.11 20.18
CA GLY A 26 -49.24 14.18 19.61
C GLY A 26 -48.11 14.11 20.64
N TRP A 27 -48.33 13.42 21.79
CA TRP A 27 -47.25 13.13 22.78
C TRP A 27 -46.25 12.13 22.25
N ILE A 28 -46.65 11.30 21.27
CA ILE A 28 -45.76 10.40 20.58
C ILE A 28 -45.24 11.07 19.32
N GLU A 29 -43.94 11.27 19.27
CA GLU A 29 -43.23 11.93 18.18
C GLU A 29 -42.25 10.98 17.49
N VAL A 30 -42.00 11.22 16.18
CA VAL A 30 -40.94 10.53 15.46
C VAL A 30 -39.64 11.29 15.62
N TYR A 31 -38.65 10.62 16.21
CA TYR A 31 -37.27 11.07 16.22
C TYR A 31 -36.50 10.33 15.14
N PHE A 32 -35.51 10.98 14.56
CA PHE A 32 -34.73 10.43 13.47
C PHE A 32 -33.27 10.28 13.89
N GLN A 33 -32.73 9.08 13.70
CA GLN A 33 -31.31 8.85 13.87
C GLN A 33 -30.64 8.75 12.49
N PRO A 34 -29.52 9.47 12.26
CA PRO A 34 -28.86 9.46 10.97
C PRO A 34 -28.23 8.11 10.65
N VAL A 35 -28.47 7.62 9.43
CA VAL A 35 -27.78 6.51 8.80
C VAL A 35 -26.85 7.07 7.74
N VAL A 36 -25.57 6.77 7.87
CA VAL A 36 -24.49 7.42 7.13
C VAL A 36 -23.81 6.44 6.19
N ARG A 37 -23.52 6.89 4.97
CA ARG A 37 -22.71 6.13 4.02
C ARG A 37 -21.28 6.03 4.51
N THR A 38 -20.79 4.83 4.81
CA THR A 38 -19.45 4.64 5.41
C THR A 38 -18.31 5.22 4.57
N MET A 39 -18.41 5.10 3.24
CA MET A 39 -17.36 5.58 2.33
C MET A 39 -17.25 7.11 2.27
N THR A 40 -18.38 7.83 2.32
CA THR A 40 -18.44 9.29 2.08
C THR A 40 -18.76 10.11 3.32
N ALA A 41 -19.16 9.48 4.41
CA ALA A 41 -19.70 10.10 5.62
C ALA A 41 -20.95 10.99 5.37
N ASN A 42 -21.65 10.82 4.23
CA ASN A 42 -22.86 11.54 3.94
C ASN A 42 -24.09 10.85 4.53
N LEU A 43 -25.07 11.65 4.93
CA LEU A 43 -26.39 11.16 5.32
C LEU A 43 -27.05 10.49 4.11
N CYS A 44 -27.29 9.19 4.20
CA CYS A 44 -27.88 8.40 3.10
C CYS A 44 -29.20 7.72 3.49
N GLY A 45 -29.61 7.87 4.73
CA GLY A 45 -30.87 7.40 5.29
C GLY A 45 -31.03 7.85 6.73
N MET A 46 -32.11 7.47 7.36
CA MET A 46 -32.37 7.69 8.77
C MET A 46 -33.32 6.63 9.29
N GLU A 47 -33.23 6.33 10.57
CA GLU A 47 -34.19 5.45 11.25
C GLU A 47 -35.23 6.27 12.02
N GLY A 48 -36.51 5.95 11.83
CA GLY A 48 -37.62 6.54 12.55
C GLY A 48 -37.88 5.82 13.87
N LEU A 49 -37.71 6.53 14.97
CA LEU A 49 -37.76 6.00 16.33
C LEU A 49 -38.84 6.72 17.14
N ALA A 50 -39.78 5.96 17.75
CA ALA A 50 -40.82 6.53 18.59
C ALA A 50 -40.25 7.13 19.89
N ARG A 51 -40.75 8.29 20.25
CA ARG A 51 -40.48 8.94 21.55
C ARG A 51 -41.79 9.43 22.13
N TRP A 52 -42.05 9.08 23.38
CA TRP A 52 -43.26 9.49 24.11
C TRP A 52 -42.92 10.66 25.03
N ASN A 53 -43.27 11.86 24.63
CA ASN A 53 -43.12 13.08 25.41
C ASN A 53 -44.36 13.32 26.27
N ASP A 54 -44.44 12.67 27.42
CA ASP A 54 -45.58 12.72 28.29
C ASP A 54 -45.66 14.05 29.05
N PRO A 55 -46.80 14.72 29.11
CA PRO A 55 -46.93 16.02 29.77
C PRO A 55 -46.74 15.94 31.31
N GLU A 56 -46.97 14.81 31.93
CA GLU A 56 -46.79 14.61 33.37
C GLU A 56 -45.40 14.07 33.69
N TRP A 57 -44.91 13.12 32.90
CA TRP A 57 -43.69 12.33 33.17
C TRP A 57 -42.47 12.73 32.34
N GLY A 58 -42.67 13.61 31.38
CA GLY A 58 -41.60 13.92 30.42
C GLY A 58 -41.32 12.79 29.44
N MET A 59 -40.07 12.61 29.02
CA MET A 59 -39.70 11.59 28.07
C MET A 59 -39.78 10.18 28.65
N ILE A 60 -40.74 9.37 28.18
CA ILE A 60 -40.84 7.94 28.47
C ILE A 60 -40.04 7.17 27.40
N GLY A 61 -39.04 6.39 27.85
CA GLY A 61 -38.15 5.66 26.93
C GLY A 61 -38.89 4.48 26.24
N PRO A 62 -38.51 4.16 24.97
CA PRO A 62 -39.13 3.08 24.21
C PRO A 62 -39.10 1.73 24.92
N TYR A 63 -38.03 1.44 25.65
CA TYR A 63 -37.88 0.22 26.43
C TYR A 63 -38.93 0.04 27.55
N LEU A 64 -39.63 1.09 27.91
CA LEU A 64 -40.71 1.05 28.93
C LEU A 64 -42.09 0.86 28.30
N PHE A 65 -42.37 1.45 27.11
CA PHE A 65 -43.72 1.41 26.55
C PHE A 65 -43.90 0.39 25.41
N ILE A 66 -42.86 0.14 24.60
CA ILE A 66 -42.99 -0.81 23.49
C ILE A 66 -43.39 -2.22 23.96
N PRO A 67 -42.70 -2.82 24.95
CA PRO A 67 -43.10 -4.17 25.43
C PRO A 67 -44.55 -4.22 25.92
N VAL A 68 -44.99 -3.15 26.62
CA VAL A 68 -46.37 -3.06 27.10
C VAL A 68 -47.36 -3.00 25.95
N LEU A 69 -47.07 -2.21 24.91
CA LEU A 69 -47.95 -2.11 23.73
C LEU A 69 -48.00 -3.42 22.95
N GLU A 70 -46.88 -4.13 22.90
CA GLU A 70 -46.82 -5.47 22.31
C GLU A 70 -47.67 -6.46 23.08
N ASP A 71 -47.58 -6.47 24.41
CA ASP A 71 -48.32 -7.42 25.25
C ASP A 71 -49.85 -7.15 25.24
N HIS A 72 -50.23 -5.95 24.93
CA HIS A 72 -51.62 -5.56 24.83
C HIS A 72 -52.15 -5.45 23.38
N ASP A 73 -51.40 -5.95 22.37
CA ASP A 73 -51.75 -5.93 20.92
C ASP A 73 -52.03 -4.50 20.42
N LEU A 74 -51.41 -3.46 21.00
CA LEU A 74 -51.51 -2.05 20.61
C LEU A 74 -50.40 -1.58 19.71
N ILE A 75 -49.32 -2.36 19.57
CA ILE A 75 -48.09 -1.99 18.87
C ILE A 75 -48.36 -1.64 17.41
N ALA A 76 -49.21 -2.38 16.70
CA ALA A 76 -49.53 -2.14 15.29
C ALA A 76 -50.13 -0.73 15.05
N ARG A 77 -50.83 -0.17 16.04
CA ARG A 77 -51.37 1.18 15.99
C ARG A 77 -50.27 2.23 16.11
N LEU A 78 -49.28 1.96 16.98
CA LEU A 78 -48.09 2.81 17.07
C LEU A 78 -47.29 2.81 15.77
N ASP A 79 -47.01 1.63 15.22
CA ASP A 79 -46.18 1.51 14.02
C ASP A 79 -46.84 2.14 12.80
N LEU A 80 -48.14 2.00 12.65
CA LEU A 80 -48.89 2.72 11.61
C LEU A 80 -48.94 4.22 11.85
N TYR A 81 -49.08 4.68 13.09
CA TYR A 81 -49.01 6.11 13.41
C TYR A 81 -47.64 6.69 13.05
N MET A 82 -46.55 6.00 13.44
CA MET A 82 -45.22 6.39 13.10
C MET A 82 -45.04 6.50 11.57
N LEU A 83 -45.50 5.49 10.82
CA LEU A 83 -45.44 5.49 9.37
C LEU A 83 -46.20 6.69 8.77
N GLU A 84 -47.42 7.00 9.27
CA GLU A 84 -48.23 8.16 8.82
C GLU A 84 -47.47 9.48 9.06
N GLN A 85 -46.86 9.68 10.24
CA GLN A 85 -46.07 10.85 10.57
C GLN A 85 -44.86 11.02 9.62
N ILE A 86 -44.16 9.92 9.32
CA ILE A 86 -43.01 9.91 8.39
C ILE A 86 -43.48 10.27 6.96
N CYS A 87 -44.54 9.66 6.50
CA CYS A 87 -45.13 9.95 5.18
C CYS A 87 -45.63 11.40 5.05
N ALA A 88 -46.22 11.93 6.12
CA ALA A 88 -46.68 13.33 6.19
C ALA A 88 -45.47 14.31 6.13
N LEU A 89 -44.38 13.99 6.86
CA LEU A 89 -43.14 14.76 6.82
C LEU A 89 -42.51 14.74 5.43
N TYR A 90 -42.40 13.55 4.78
CA TYR A 90 -41.96 13.41 3.41
C TYR A 90 -42.75 14.33 2.47
N ARG A 91 -44.09 14.29 2.56
CA ARG A 91 -44.95 15.08 1.71
C ARG A 91 -44.75 16.58 1.93
N LYS A 92 -44.71 17.04 3.19
CA LYS A 92 -44.46 18.43 3.57
C LYS A 92 -43.14 18.95 2.95
N ARG A 93 -42.06 18.20 3.05
CA ARG A 93 -40.76 18.62 2.54
C ARG A 93 -40.73 18.63 0.99
N THR A 94 -41.28 17.59 0.39
CA THR A 94 -41.33 17.50 -1.08
C THR A 94 -42.16 18.65 -1.67
N ASP A 95 -43.29 19.03 -1.05
CA ASP A 95 -44.11 20.17 -1.46
C ASP A 95 -43.35 21.51 -1.29
N ALA A 96 -42.43 21.58 -0.32
CA ALA A 96 -41.56 22.75 -0.14
C ALA A 96 -40.36 22.74 -1.10
N GLY A 97 -40.17 21.71 -1.91
CA GLY A 97 -39.02 21.56 -2.80
C GLY A 97 -37.72 21.20 -2.09
N GLU A 98 -37.81 20.64 -0.87
CA GLU A 98 -36.70 20.29 -0.04
C GLU A 98 -36.32 18.81 -0.23
N GLY A 99 -35.03 18.48 -0.05
CA GLY A 99 -34.54 17.12 -0.15
C GLY A 99 -35.00 16.22 1.00
N PHE A 100 -35.09 14.92 0.72
CA PHE A 100 -35.43 13.91 1.71
C PHE A 100 -34.55 12.67 1.45
N VAL A 101 -34.16 11.93 2.51
CA VAL A 101 -33.43 10.65 2.42
C VAL A 101 -34.38 9.52 2.83
N PRO A 102 -34.09 8.27 2.42
CA PRO A 102 -34.89 7.11 2.84
C PRO A 102 -34.97 6.97 4.36
N VAL A 103 -36.11 6.47 4.83
CA VAL A 103 -36.35 6.23 6.25
C VAL A 103 -36.62 4.75 6.46
N SER A 104 -35.97 4.16 7.44
CA SER A 104 -36.29 2.83 7.92
C SER A 104 -37.25 2.89 9.10
N VAL A 105 -38.17 1.94 9.15
CA VAL A 105 -39.21 1.84 10.18
C VAL A 105 -39.27 0.41 10.68
N ASN A 106 -39.26 0.27 12.00
CA ASN A 106 -39.40 -0.99 12.69
C ASN A 106 -40.88 -1.44 12.68
N PHE A 107 -41.07 -2.74 12.40
CA PHE A 107 -42.39 -3.39 12.52
C PHE A 107 -42.29 -4.60 13.45
N SER A 108 -43.17 -4.64 14.44
CA SER A 108 -43.21 -5.75 15.39
C SER A 108 -43.73 -7.04 14.71
N ARG A 109 -43.24 -8.17 15.19
CA ARG A 109 -43.77 -9.47 14.83
C ARG A 109 -45.29 -9.58 15.05
N ARG A 110 -45.84 -8.92 16.07
CA ARG A 110 -47.27 -8.97 16.41
C ARG A 110 -48.11 -8.33 15.32
N ASP A 111 -47.61 -7.31 14.63
CA ASP A 111 -48.30 -6.58 13.55
C ASP A 111 -48.76 -7.54 12.47
N PHE A 112 -47.87 -8.42 12.01
CA PHE A 112 -48.15 -9.42 10.98
C PHE A 112 -49.16 -10.50 11.38
N ASN A 113 -49.45 -10.61 12.68
CA ASN A 113 -50.49 -11.52 13.20
C ASN A 113 -51.83 -10.80 13.38
N ILE A 114 -51.84 -9.50 13.65
CA ILE A 114 -53.00 -8.71 14.00
C ILE A 114 -53.72 -8.22 12.72
N MET A 115 -52.96 -7.84 11.69
CA MET A 115 -53.51 -7.29 10.46
C MET A 115 -52.72 -7.71 9.24
N ASP A 116 -53.27 -7.49 8.06
CA ASP A 116 -52.54 -7.64 6.80
C ASP A 116 -51.67 -6.40 6.54
N MET A 117 -50.45 -6.44 7.04
CA MET A 117 -49.54 -5.31 7.10
C MET A 117 -49.14 -4.78 5.71
N VAL A 118 -48.88 -5.67 4.73
CA VAL A 118 -48.38 -5.26 3.42
C VAL A 118 -49.34 -4.30 2.68
N PRO A 119 -50.62 -4.64 2.49
CA PRO A 119 -51.55 -3.70 1.86
C PRO A 119 -51.83 -2.46 2.71
N THR A 120 -51.81 -2.58 4.05
CA THR A 120 -52.04 -1.46 4.95
C THR A 120 -50.92 -0.43 4.87
N ILE A 121 -49.64 -0.89 4.89
CA ILE A 121 -48.46 -0.01 4.68
C ILE A 121 -48.49 0.62 3.31
N ASP A 122 -48.78 -0.15 2.25
CA ASP A 122 -48.81 0.35 0.89
C ASP A 122 -49.94 1.36 0.66
N GLU A 123 -51.05 1.23 1.32
CA GLU A 123 -52.16 2.20 1.32
C GLU A 123 -51.71 3.55 1.91
N VAL A 124 -51.06 3.53 3.10
CA VAL A 124 -50.53 4.75 3.74
C VAL A 124 -49.51 5.43 2.84
N VAL A 125 -48.49 4.71 2.38
CA VAL A 125 -47.41 5.24 1.49
C VAL A 125 -47.99 5.84 0.22
N THR A 126 -48.99 5.17 -0.40
CA THR A 126 -49.67 5.64 -1.61
C THR A 126 -50.50 6.90 -1.34
N ARG A 127 -51.20 6.97 -0.20
CA ARG A 127 -52.00 8.12 0.22
C ARG A 127 -51.18 9.42 0.25
N TYR A 128 -49.91 9.32 0.78
CA TYR A 128 -49.01 10.47 0.86
C TYR A 128 -48.12 10.61 -0.37
N ARG A 129 -48.27 9.78 -1.40
CA ARG A 129 -47.50 9.78 -2.64
C ARG A 129 -45.97 9.66 -2.36
N MET A 130 -45.58 8.95 -1.35
CA MET A 130 -44.16 8.64 -1.07
C MET A 130 -43.73 7.51 -1.98
N PRO A 131 -42.60 7.62 -2.73
CA PRO A 131 -42.08 6.49 -3.48
C PRO A 131 -41.62 5.40 -2.52
N ARG A 132 -41.86 4.13 -2.86
CA ARG A 132 -41.59 2.97 -1.98
C ARG A 132 -40.11 2.83 -1.62
N GLU A 133 -39.24 3.26 -2.49
CA GLU A 133 -37.79 3.29 -2.29
C GLU A 133 -37.31 4.24 -1.18
N PHE A 134 -38.20 5.13 -0.70
CA PHE A 134 -37.93 5.99 0.45
C PHE A 134 -38.30 5.35 1.79
N LEU A 135 -38.94 4.18 1.77
CA LEU A 135 -39.30 3.45 3.00
C LEU A 135 -38.59 2.11 3.04
N HIS A 136 -37.83 1.86 4.07
CA HIS A 136 -37.21 0.57 4.37
C HIS A 136 -37.97 -0.11 5.49
N ILE A 137 -38.33 -1.39 5.31
CA ILE A 137 -39.07 -2.18 6.27
C ILE A 137 -38.09 -2.94 7.16
N GLU A 138 -37.99 -2.62 8.43
CA GLU A 138 -37.12 -3.32 9.37
C GLU A 138 -37.90 -4.41 10.09
N ILE A 139 -37.32 -5.62 10.11
CA ILE A 139 -37.91 -6.79 10.78
C ILE A 139 -36.81 -7.48 11.58
N THR A 140 -37.04 -7.73 12.85
CA THR A 140 -36.05 -8.33 13.75
C THR A 140 -35.79 -9.82 13.43
N GLU A 141 -34.58 -10.32 13.74
CA GLU A 141 -34.17 -11.70 13.56
C GLU A 141 -35.17 -12.72 14.17
N SER A 142 -35.70 -12.41 15.37
CA SER A 142 -36.61 -13.30 16.10
C SER A 142 -37.90 -13.61 15.36
N VAL A 143 -38.34 -12.70 14.48
CA VAL A 143 -39.56 -12.85 13.68
C VAL A 143 -39.41 -13.96 12.62
N PHE A 144 -38.22 -14.06 12.03
CA PHE A 144 -37.92 -15.02 10.96
C PHE A 144 -37.78 -16.47 11.45
N ALA A 145 -37.37 -16.64 12.69
CA ALA A 145 -37.13 -17.97 13.26
C ALA A 145 -38.40 -18.80 13.43
N GLN A 146 -39.61 -18.19 13.43
CA GLN A 146 -40.82 -18.83 13.90
C GLN A 146 -41.99 -18.88 12.92
N SER A 147 -41.94 -18.22 11.73
CA SER A 147 -43.11 -18.15 10.85
C SER A 147 -42.81 -18.39 9.37
N ALA A 148 -43.47 -19.40 8.81
CA ALA A 148 -43.40 -19.68 7.35
C ALA A 148 -44.05 -18.56 6.48
N LYS A 149 -44.98 -17.77 7.06
CA LYS A 149 -45.67 -16.67 6.38
C LYS A 149 -44.76 -15.45 6.13
N ILE A 150 -43.72 -15.27 6.92
CA ILE A 150 -42.83 -14.11 6.78
C ILE A 150 -42.14 -14.07 5.40
N ARG A 151 -41.79 -15.21 4.85
CA ARG A 151 -41.25 -15.26 3.47
C ARG A 151 -42.27 -14.68 2.48
N GLU A 152 -43.53 -15.01 2.62
CA GLU A 152 -44.57 -14.49 1.73
C GLU A 152 -44.75 -12.97 1.87
N TYR A 153 -44.66 -12.45 3.08
CA TYR A 153 -44.68 -10.98 3.29
C TYR A 153 -43.44 -10.28 2.70
N MET A 154 -42.27 -10.85 2.88
CA MET A 154 -41.04 -10.33 2.24
C MET A 154 -41.16 -10.28 0.71
N ASP A 155 -41.63 -11.39 0.11
CA ASP A 155 -41.80 -11.44 -1.35
C ASP A 155 -42.83 -10.42 -1.82
N GLN A 156 -43.88 -10.16 -1.06
CA GLN A 156 -44.89 -9.14 -1.34
C GLN A 156 -44.30 -7.73 -1.23
N PHE A 157 -43.55 -7.41 -0.17
CA PHE A 157 -42.91 -6.11 -0.02
C PHE A 157 -41.91 -5.84 -1.16
N LYS A 158 -41.09 -6.83 -1.49
CA LYS A 158 -40.13 -6.72 -2.62
C LYS A 158 -40.84 -6.55 -3.95
N ALA A 159 -41.95 -7.28 -4.18
CA ALA A 159 -42.74 -7.17 -5.41
C ALA A 159 -43.36 -5.75 -5.57
N LEU A 160 -43.66 -5.06 -4.47
CA LEU A 160 -44.12 -3.66 -4.46
C LEU A 160 -42.98 -2.66 -4.59
N GLY A 161 -41.70 -3.06 -4.39
CA GLY A 161 -40.54 -2.20 -4.51
C GLY A 161 -40.00 -1.63 -3.19
N TYR A 162 -40.40 -2.19 -2.05
CA TYR A 162 -39.82 -1.87 -0.74
C TYR A 162 -38.51 -2.64 -0.51
N ALA A 163 -37.55 -1.99 0.16
CA ALA A 163 -36.37 -2.67 0.70
C ALA A 163 -36.70 -3.29 2.07
N VAL A 164 -36.31 -4.55 2.27
CA VAL A 164 -36.53 -5.27 3.54
C VAL A 164 -35.18 -5.47 4.24
N TRP A 165 -35.09 -4.95 5.44
CA TRP A 165 -33.90 -4.99 6.29
C TRP A 165 -34.09 -5.97 7.44
N MET A 166 -33.05 -6.76 7.71
CA MET A 166 -33.00 -7.59 8.91
C MET A 166 -32.34 -6.81 10.03
N ASP A 167 -33.07 -6.65 11.11
CA ASP A 167 -32.59 -5.98 12.32
C ASP A 167 -32.07 -6.95 13.37
N ASP A 168 -31.21 -6.44 14.28
CA ASP A 168 -30.61 -7.17 15.41
C ASP A 168 -29.81 -8.43 15.00
N PHE A 169 -29.13 -8.40 13.83
CA PHE A 169 -28.39 -9.56 13.35
C PHE A 169 -27.24 -9.94 14.27
N GLY A 170 -27.31 -11.18 14.81
CA GLY A 170 -26.29 -11.75 15.67
C GLY A 170 -26.68 -11.78 17.15
N SER A 171 -27.84 -11.24 17.52
CA SER A 171 -28.39 -11.36 18.86
C SER A 171 -28.98 -12.76 19.18
N GLY A 172 -29.26 -13.58 18.14
CA GLY A 172 -29.90 -14.90 18.23
C GLY A 172 -29.06 -16.07 17.74
N TYR A 173 -29.56 -17.31 18.03
CA TYR A 173 -28.86 -18.56 17.66
C TYR A 173 -29.06 -19.01 16.21
N SER A 174 -29.85 -18.32 15.38
CA SER A 174 -30.34 -18.81 14.09
C SER A 174 -29.96 -17.98 12.88
N SER A 175 -29.26 -16.88 13.06
CA SER A 175 -28.99 -15.84 12.05
C SER A 175 -28.49 -16.34 10.69
N LEU A 176 -27.53 -17.25 10.69
CA LEU A 176 -26.95 -17.82 9.46
C LEU A 176 -27.93 -18.71 8.67
N ASN A 177 -28.81 -19.42 9.38
CA ASN A 177 -29.84 -20.26 8.74
C ASN A 177 -30.92 -19.40 8.07
N ILE A 178 -31.21 -18.24 8.61
CA ILE A 178 -32.15 -17.28 8.04
C ILE A 178 -31.58 -16.69 6.76
N LEU A 179 -30.35 -16.21 6.77
CA LEU A 179 -29.67 -15.69 5.57
C LEU A 179 -29.52 -16.72 4.45
N LYS A 180 -29.38 -18.01 4.79
CA LYS A 180 -29.33 -19.07 3.78
C LYS A 180 -30.66 -19.22 3.00
N ASN A 181 -31.79 -18.89 3.62
CA ASN A 181 -33.11 -19.20 3.12
C ASN A 181 -33.92 -17.98 2.68
N LEU A 182 -33.52 -16.78 3.06
CA LEU A 182 -34.23 -15.54 2.79
C LEU A 182 -33.24 -14.49 2.23
N ASP A 183 -33.71 -13.73 1.24
CA ASP A 183 -32.94 -12.69 0.59
C ASP A 183 -33.30 -11.33 1.22
N PHE A 184 -32.38 -10.72 1.91
CA PHE A 184 -32.51 -9.36 2.45
C PHE A 184 -31.75 -8.36 1.59
N ASP A 185 -32.26 -7.13 1.55
CA ASP A 185 -31.56 -6.04 0.90
C ASP A 185 -30.42 -5.53 1.79
N THR A 186 -30.65 -5.53 3.13
CA THR A 186 -29.67 -5.07 4.11
C THR A 186 -29.78 -5.88 5.40
N ILE A 187 -28.65 -6.09 6.09
CA ILE A 187 -28.60 -6.58 7.46
C ILE A 187 -27.99 -5.51 8.38
N LYS A 188 -28.61 -5.31 9.55
CA LYS A 188 -28.11 -4.41 10.59
C LYS A 188 -27.32 -5.24 11.60
N ILE A 189 -26.03 -4.96 11.75
CA ILE A 189 -25.12 -5.63 12.67
C ILE A 189 -25.31 -4.99 14.03
N ASP A 190 -25.78 -5.78 15.00
CA ASP A 190 -26.15 -5.36 16.34
C ASP A 190 -25.01 -4.63 17.08
N MET A 191 -25.40 -3.61 17.86
CA MET A 191 -24.50 -2.81 18.68
C MET A 191 -23.68 -3.61 19.71
N GLU A 192 -24.09 -4.82 20.10
CA GLU A 192 -23.34 -5.65 21.03
C GLU A 192 -21.94 -6.00 20.53
N PHE A 193 -21.75 -6.11 19.21
CA PHE A 193 -20.44 -6.33 18.59
C PHE A 193 -19.47 -5.15 18.82
N PHE A 194 -19.98 -3.95 19.09
CA PHE A 194 -19.21 -2.72 19.27
C PHE A 194 -19.02 -2.31 20.74
N ARG A 195 -19.82 -2.82 21.68
CA ARG A 195 -19.69 -2.51 23.12
C ARG A 195 -18.32 -2.86 23.70
N ASN A 196 -17.77 -4.01 23.30
CA ASN A 196 -16.41 -4.44 23.65
C ASN A 196 -15.61 -4.60 22.37
N PHE A 197 -15.06 -3.51 21.84
CA PHE A 197 -14.39 -3.46 20.53
C PHE A 197 -12.99 -4.07 20.59
N THR A 198 -12.93 -5.40 20.72
CA THR A 198 -11.71 -6.21 20.79
C THR A 198 -11.30 -6.73 19.40
N ASP A 199 -10.06 -7.24 19.30
CA ASP A 199 -9.58 -7.87 18.06
C ASP A 199 -10.48 -9.06 17.63
N LYS A 200 -11.07 -9.76 18.60
CA LYS A 200 -12.05 -10.83 18.34
C LYS A 200 -13.32 -10.29 17.69
N SER A 201 -13.84 -9.17 18.20
CA SER A 201 -15.01 -8.50 17.61
C SER A 201 -14.69 -8.03 16.19
N LYS A 202 -13.52 -7.45 15.98
CA LYS A 202 -13.05 -6.99 14.64
C LYS A 202 -13.01 -8.14 13.64
N ILE A 203 -12.46 -9.30 14.03
CA ILE A 203 -12.43 -10.49 13.15
C ILE A 203 -13.84 -10.94 12.77
N ILE A 204 -14.76 -10.99 13.75
CA ILE A 204 -16.14 -11.40 13.51
C ILE A 204 -16.85 -10.41 12.58
N ILE A 205 -16.76 -9.11 12.86
CA ILE A 205 -17.37 -8.06 12.03
C ILE A 205 -16.84 -8.12 10.61
N THR A 206 -15.52 -8.28 10.42
CA THR A 206 -14.89 -8.44 9.10
C THR A 206 -15.49 -9.62 8.34
N GLY A 207 -15.64 -10.77 9.02
CA GLY A 207 -16.25 -11.97 8.44
C GLY A 207 -17.72 -11.77 8.07
N LEU A 208 -18.48 -11.08 8.91
CA LEU A 208 -19.90 -10.78 8.67
C LEU A 208 -20.10 -9.85 7.46
N VAL A 209 -19.34 -8.75 7.41
CA VAL A 209 -19.40 -7.80 6.29
C VAL A 209 -19.01 -8.48 4.96
N ALA A 210 -17.93 -9.26 4.97
CA ALA A 210 -17.50 -9.99 3.77
C ALA A 210 -18.57 -11.00 3.31
N MET A 211 -19.10 -11.80 4.22
CA MET A 211 -20.14 -12.78 3.94
C MET A 211 -21.42 -12.12 3.39
N ALA A 212 -21.88 -11.03 4.01
CA ALA A 212 -23.07 -10.32 3.55
C ALA A 212 -22.90 -9.85 2.10
N LYS A 213 -21.75 -9.25 1.78
CA LYS A 213 -21.44 -8.79 0.42
C LYS A 213 -21.35 -9.94 -0.59
N ASP A 214 -20.76 -11.07 -0.21
CA ASP A 214 -20.70 -12.26 -1.07
C ASP A 214 -22.09 -12.85 -1.35
N LEU A 215 -23.04 -12.62 -0.45
CA LEU A 215 -24.47 -12.96 -0.62
C LEU A 215 -25.25 -11.88 -1.40
N GLY A 216 -24.65 -10.75 -1.71
CA GLY A 216 -25.31 -9.62 -2.38
C GLY A 216 -26.15 -8.74 -1.45
N THR A 217 -25.96 -8.85 -0.15
CA THR A 217 -26.70 -8.12 0.90
C THR A 217 -25.86 -6.97 1.45
N ALA A 218 -26.42 -5.78 1.56
CA ALA A 218 -25.76 -4.63 2.16
C ALA A 218 -25.69 -4.76 3.69
N THR A 219 -24.82 -3.97 4.33
CA THR A 219 -24.64 -3.97 5.79
C THR A 219 -24.82 -2.58 6.38
N VAL A 220 -25.49 -2.51 7.53
CA VAL A 220 -25.51 -1.35 8.43
C VAL A 220 -24.87 -1.78 9.75
N ALA A 221 -23.92 -1.04 10.26
CA ALA A 221 -23.35 -1.28 11.59
C ALA A 221 -24.00 -0.30 12.58
N GLU A 222 -24.54 -0.83 13.66
CA GLU A 222 -25.22 -0.05 14.68
C GLU A 222 -24.32 0.24 15.89
N GLY A 223 -24.66 1.29 16.64
CA GLY A 223 -23.96 1.63 17.88
C GLY A 223 -22.54 2.10 17.68
N VAL A 224 -22.24 2.74 16.56
CA VAL A 224 -20.93 3.35 16.30
C VAL A 224 -20.80 4.62 17.14
N GLU A 225 -19.86 4.63 18.10
CA GLU A 225 -19.68 5.72 19.07
C GLU A 225 -18.33 6.42 18.95
N THR A 226 -17.32 5.78 18.31
CA THR A 226 -15.96 6.30 18.24
C THR A 226 -15.43 6.36 16.81
N GLU A 227 -14.45 7.24 16.60
CA GLU A 227 -13.74 7.36 15.33
C GLU A 227 -13.02 6.05 14.94
N ASP A 228 -12.42 5.36 15.90
CA ASP A 228 -11.75 4.06 15.66
C ASP A 228 -12.71 3.01 15.10
N GLN A 229 -13.96 2.96 15.61
CA GLN A 229 -14.99 2.07 15.09
C GLN A 229 -15.38 2.47 13.66
N TYR A 230 -15.56 3.76 13.41
CA TYR A 230 -15.87 4.28 12.07
C TYR A 230 -14.78 3.93 11.06
N LEU A 231 -13.51 4.23 11.38
CA LEU A 231 -12.38 3.97 10.49
C LEU A 231 -12.22 2.48 10.20
N PHE A 232 -12.38 1.62 11.22
CA PHE A 232 -12.38 0.18 11.05
C PHE A 232 -13.49 -0.30 10.11
N LEU A 233 -14.73 0.18 10.31
CA LEU A 233 -15.87 -0.18 9.46
C LEU A 233 -15.68 0.30 8.01
N LYS A 234 -15.05 1.45 7.83
CA LYS A 234 -14.65 1.96 6.52
C LYS A 234 -13.60 1.04 5.88
N GLU A 235 -12.61 0.58 6.63
CA GLU A 235 -11.56 -0.31 6.15
C GLU A 235 -12.12 -1.67 5.70
N VAL A 236 -12.98 -2.29 6.49
CA VAL A 236 -13.60 -3.58 6.13
C VAL A 236 -14.69 -3.45 5.08
N GLY A 237 -15.08 -2.21 4.76
CA GLY A 237 -16.04 -1.90 3.69
C GLY A 237 -17.50 -2.06 4.09
N CYS A 238 -17.88 -1.87 5.34
CA CYS A 238 -19.29 -1.79 5.74
C CYS A 238 -20.02 -0.74 4.88
N ASN A 239 -21.25 -1.00 4.44
CA ASN A 239 -21.95 -0.11 3.51
C ASN A 239 -22.45 1.17 4.16
N LYS A 240 -23.13 1.03 5.29
CA LYS A 240 -23.74 2.13 6.06
C LYS A 240 -23.43 1.95 7.53
N ILE A 241 -23.52 3.02 8.28
CA ILE A 241 -23.27 3.03 9.74
C ILE A 241 -24.30 3.94 10.43
N GLN A 242 -24.61 3.60 11.66
CA GLN A 242 -25.52 4.31 12.55
C GLN A 242 -24.96 4.31 13.95
N GLY A 243 -25.03 5.44 14.65
CA GLY A 243 -24.58 5.51 16.04
C GLY A 243 -24.34 6.93 16.53
N TYR A 244 -24.05 7.07 17.81
CA TYR A 244 -23.90 8.37 18.48
C TYR A 244 -22.68 9.16 18.01
N TYR A 245 -21.76 8.53 17.30
CA TYR A 245 -20.65 9.24 16.66
C TYR A 245 -21.13 10.26 15.63
N PHE A 246 -22.20 9.94 14.87
CA PHE A 246 -22.78 10.82 13.88
C PHE A 246 -23.99 11.60 14.38
N GLY A 247 -24.74 11.05 15.30
CA GLY A 247 -25.89 11.74 15.86
C GLY A 247 -26.75 10.82 16.73
N LYS A 248 -27.39 11.42 17.72
CA LYS A 248 -28.44 10.79 18.52
C LYS A 248 -29.78 10.92 17.81
N PRO A 249 -30.79 10.10 18.15
CA PRO A 249 -32.13 10.34 17.69
C PRO A 249 -32.64 11.71 18.14
N GLU A 250 -33.07 12.55 17.19
CA GLU A 250 -33.59 13.92 17.40
C GLU A 250 -34.77 14.19 16.45
N PRO A 251 -35.59 15.20 16.71
CA PRO A 251 -36.55 15.70 15.74
C PRO A 251 -35.86 16.02 14.40
N PHE A 252 -36.55 15.83 13.29
CA PHE A 252 -35.92 15.85 11.95
C PHE A 252 -35.08 17.10 11.66
N ASP A 253 -35.62 18.29 11.92
CA ASP A 253 -34.93 19.54 11.58
C ASP A 253 -33.70 19.79 12.48
N ASP A 254 -33.77 19.38 13.75
CA ASP A 254 -32.63 19.43 14.71
C ASP A 254 -31.55 18.44 14.29
N MET A 255 -31.90 17.19 14.00
CA MET A 255 -31.00 16.14 13.55
C MET A 255 -30.24 16.59 12.30
N LEU A 256 -30.95 17.09 11.28
CA LEU A 256 -30.34 17.53 10.04
C LEU A 256 -29.42 18.73 10.26
N SER A 257 -29.85 19.71 11.07
CA SER A 257 -29.04 20.89 11.38
C SER A 257 -27.77 20.54 12.13
N HIS A 258 -27.84 19.67 13.14
CA HIS A 258 -26.69 19.21 13.92
C HIS A 258 -25.74 18.40 13.06
N PHE A 259 -26.25 17.51 12.20
CA PHE A 259 -25.45 16.70 11.29
C PHE A 259 -24.67 17.58 10.30
N MET A 260 -25.31 18.55 9.67
CA MET A 260 -24.67 19.47 8.74
C MET A 260 -23.67 20.41 9.43
N ALA A 261 -23.93 20.81 10.68
CA ALA A 261 -23.02 21.65 11.46
C ALA A 261 -21.69 20.95 11.78
N GLN A 262 -21.66 19.62 11.78
CA GLN A 262 -20.44 18.82 11.90
C GLN A 262 -19.62 18.75 10.60
N GLY A 263 -20.10 19.35 9.51
CA GLY A 263 -19.41 19.37 8.21
C GLY A 263 -19.77 18.20 7.30
N TYR A 264 -20.70 17.34 7.67
CA TYR A 264 -21.16 16.24 6.83
C TYR A 264 -22.19 16.70 5.78
N GLY A 265 -22.19 16.02 4.62
CA GLY A 265 -23.14 16.29 3.54
C GLY A 265 -24.35 15.37 3.55
N VAL A 266 -25.33 15.68 2.71
CA VAL A 266 -26.50 14.82 2.45
C VAL A 266 -26.33 14.18 1.08
N GLU A 267 -26.47 12.85 1.00
CA GLU A 267 -26.43 12.10 -0.27
C GLU A 267 -27.64 12.44 -1.11
N GLN A 268 -27.40 12.76 -2.39
CA GLN A 268 -28.52 12.96 -3.31
C GLN A 268 -29.17 11.61 -3.59
N PHE A 269 -30.47 11.52 -3.41
CA PHE A 269 -31.22 10.28 -3.67
C PHE A 269 -30.96 9.72 -5.07
N ALA A 270 -30.81 10.61 -6.03
CA ALA A 270 -30.41 10.21 -7.38
C ALA A 270 -29.10 9.39 -7.40
N ASP A 271 -28.15 9.64 -6.53
CA ASP A 271 -26.85 8.93 -6.48
C ASP A 271 -26.88 7.68 -5.60
N ALA A 272 -27.95 7.44 -4.83
CA ALA A 272 -28.04 6.36 -3.86
C ALA A 272 -27.77 4.97 -4.48
N SER A 273 -28.45 4.62 -5.58
CA SER A 273 -28.26 3.33 -6.26
C SER A 273 -26.84 3.15 -6.76
N PHE A 274 -26.22 4.19 -7.32
CA PHE A 274 -24.81 4.15 -7.75
C PHE A 274 -23.87 3.94 -6.58
N MET A 275 -24.13 4.59 -5.45
CA MET A 275 -23.32 4.41 -4.23
C MET A 275 -23.56 3.05 -3.57
N ASP A 276 -24.78 2.50 -3.64
CA ASP A 276 -25.08 1.17 -3.14
C ASP A 276 -24.30 0.11 -3.93
N VAL A 277 -24.30 0.15 -5.26
CA VAL A 277 -23.53 -0.76 -6.13
C VAL A 277 -22.04 -0.61 -5.87
N THR A 278 -21.55 0.65 -5.77
CA THR A 278 -20.14 0.92 -5.45
C THR A 278 -19.76 0.32 -4.09
N GLY A 279 -20.62 0.46 -3.10
CA GLY A 279 -20.43 -0.06 -1.74
C GLY A 279 -20.45 -1.59 -1.64
N MET A 280 -20.97 -2.31 -2.64
CA MET A 280 -20.99 -3.79 -2.63
C MET A 280 -19.62 -4.42 -2.89
N VAL A 281 -18.62 -3.68 -3.38
CA VAL A 281 -17.25 -4.20 -3.45
C VAL A 281 -16.74 -4.51 -2.05
N SER A 282 -16.26 -5.73 -1.83
CA SER A 282 -15.63 -6.13 -0.58
C SER A 282 -14.12 -5.94 -0.65
N PRO A 283 -13.57 -4.91 0.04
CA PRO A 283 -12.14 -4.66 0.04
C PRO A 283 -11.33 -5.78 0.70
N VAL A 284 -11.94 -6.49 1.63
CA VAL A 284 -11.33 -7.60 2.38
C VAL A 284 -11.56 -8.96 1.74
N SER A 285 -12.36 -9.03 0.67
CA SER A 285 -12.54 -10.26 -0.10
C SER A 285 -11.22 -10.68 -0.75
N PRO A 286 -10.87 -11.98 -0.74
CA PRO A 286 -9.74 -12.47 -1.50
C PRO A 286 -9.90 -12.31 -3.04
N PHE A 287 -11.10 -11.93 -3.51
CA PHE A 287 -11.42 -11.84 -4.94
C PHE A 287 -12.16 -10.55 -5.33
N PRO A 288 -11.66 -9.35 -5.01
CA PRO A 288 -12.40 -8.11 -5.25
C PRO A 288 -12.63 -7.82 -6.74
N PHE A 289 -11.83 -8.42 -7.63
CA PHE A 289 -11.98 -8.34 -9.09
C PHE A 289 -12.69 -9.55 -9.71
N GLY A 290 -13.10 -10.54 -8.91
CA GLY A 290 -13.78 -11.78 -9.33
C GLY A 290 -12.96 -13.03 -9.04
N LYS A 291 -13.61 -14.20 -9.08
CA LYS A 291 -13.08 -15.50 -8.60
C LYS A 291 -11.76 -15.99 -9.23
N GLN A 292 -11.31 -15.39 -10.32
CA GLN A 292 -10.07 -15.78 -11.01
C GLN A 292 -8.82 -14.99 -10.53
N ASP A 293 -8.98 -14.04 -9.61
CA ASP A 293 -7.92 -13.12 -9.24
C ASP A 293 -7.79 -13.05 -7.72
N GLN A 294 -7.02 -13.96 -7.16
CA GLN A 294 -6.81 -14.04 -5.72
C GLN A 294 -6.01 -12.85 -5.20
N GLN A 295 -6.50 -12.21 -4.17
CA GLN A 295 -5.84 -11.11 -3.47
C GLN A 295 -5.02 -11.64 -2.29
N THR A 296 -3.86 -11.02 -2.05
CA THR A 296 -3.15 -11.07 -0.77
C THR A 296 -3.43 -9.79 0.02
N ASN A 297 -3.42 -9.85 1.35
CA ASN A 297 -3.78 -8.72 2.22
C ASN A 297 -2.87 -7.49 2.08
N ASP A 298 -1.75 -7.62 1.38
CA ASP A 298 -0.72 -6.56 1.24
C ASP A 298 -0.90 -5.71 -0.03
N GLN A 299 -1.97 -5.92 -0.80
CA GLN A 299 -2.16 -5.20 -2.05
C GLN A 299 -2.81 -3.83 -1.83
N ALA A 300 -2.25 -2.81 -2.48
CA ALA A 300 -2.78 -1.46 -2.49
C ALA A 300 -4.12 -1.41 -3.26
N LEU A 301 -5.22 -1.10 -2.58
CA LEU A 301 -6.57 -1.08 -3.11
C LEU A 301 -7.26 0.24 -2.83
N ALA A 302 -7.93 0.80 -3.86
CA ALA A 302 -8.74 2.00 -3.72
C ALA A 302 -9.98 1.95 -4.61
N ILE A 303 -10.97 2.78 -4.28
CA ILE A 303 -12.14 3.05 -5.13
C ILE A 303 -12.20 4.56 -5.35
N ALA A 304 -12.25 4.97 -6.62
CA ALA A 304 -12.44 6.36 -7.01
C ALA A 304 -13.75 6.54 -7.76
N ILE A 305 -14.39 7.70 -7.56
CA ILE A 305 -15.42 8.21 -8.45
C ILE A 305 -14.75 9.15 -9.44
N PHE A 306 -14.96 8.93 -10.72
CA PHE A 306 -14.38 9.67 -11.83
C PHE A 306 -15.47 10.17 -12.76
N ASP A 307 -15.44 11.45 -13.16
CA ASP A 307 -16.47 12.09 -14.01
C ASP A 307 -15.99 12.45 -15.43
N GLY A 308 -14.76 12.02 -15.77
CA GLY A 308 -14.10 12.33 -17.04
C GLY A 308 -13.10 13.48 -16.94
N GLU A 309 -13.21 14.34 -15.93
CA GLU A 309 -12.33 15.49 -15.73
C GLU A 309 -11.70 15.51 -14.33
N HIS A 310 -12.44 14.98 -13.33
CA HIS A 310 -12.02 14.98 -11.93
C HIS A 310 -12.21 13.60 -11.33
N TYR A 311 -11.41 13.29 -10.31
CA TYR A 311 -11.60 12.07 -9.53
C TYR A 311 -11.58 12.37 -8.03
N ARG A 312 -12.28 11.52 -7.27
CA ARG A 312 -12.30 11.55 -5.82
C ARG A 312 -12.20 10.12 -5.29
N PHE A 313 -11.25 9.86 -4.38
CA PHE A 313 -11.20 8.60 -3.67
C PHE A 313 -12.31 8.53 -2.63
N VAL A 314 -13.13 7.48 -2.69
CA VAL A 314 -14.14 7.17 -1.67
C VAL A 314 -13.70 6.05 -0.74
N TYR A 315 -12.72 5.26 -1.16
CA TYR A 315 -12.10 4.20 -0.37
C TYR A 315 -10.61 4.07 -0.69
N ARG A 316 -9.80 3.83 0.35
CA ARG A 316 -8.35 3.54 0.26
C ARG A 316 -7.97 2.67 1.45
N ASN A 317 -7.35 1.51 1.21
CA ASN A 317 -6.77 0.70 2.29
C ASN A 317 -5.39 1.23 2.72
N GLU A 318 -4.87 0.78 3.86
CA GLU A 318 -3.57 1.22 4.36
C GLU A 318 -2.41 0.95 3.38
N PRO A 319 -2.31 -0.23 2.72
CA PRO A 319 -1.30 -0.42 1.68
C PRO A 319 -1.37 0.62 0.55
N PHE A 320 -2.56 1.08 0.15
CA PHE A 320 -2.71 2.12 -0.87
C PHE A 320 -2.23 3.49 -0.38
N LYS A 321 -2.53 3.84 0.87
CA LYS A 321 -2.05 5.09 1.48
C LYS A 321 -0.53 5.11 1.60
N LEU A 322 0.07 4.00 2.05
CA LEU A 322 1.52 3.83 2.10
C LEU A 322 2.14 3.90 0.69
N TYR A 323 1.50 3.27 -0.28
CA TYR A 323 1.91 3.33 -1.68
C TYR A 323 1.97 4.78 -2.19
N LEU A 324 0.93 5.58 -1.99
CA LEU A 324 0.92 6.98 -2.41
C LEU A 324 1.97 7.82 -1.67
N LYS A 325 2.14 7.59 -0.37
CA LYS A 325 3.19 8.25 0.43
C LYS A 325 4.59 7.93 -0.09
N SER A 326 4.85 6.68 -0.50
CA SER A 326 6.12 6.27 -1.10
C SER A 326 6.41 6.98 -2.43
N LEU A 327 5.36 7.46 -3.09
CA LEU A 327 5.44 8.24 -4.32
C LEU A 327 5.64 9.76 -4.07
N GLY A 328 5.71 10.18 -2.81
CA GLY A 328 5.80 11.61 -2.44
C GLY A 328 4.48 12.37 -2.62
N VAL A 329 3.35 11.64 -2.75
CA VAL A 329 2.02 12.25 -2.79
C VAL A 329 1.49 12.31 -1.37
N GLU A 330 1.59 13.46 -0.73
CA GLU A 330 0.92 13.73 0.54
C GLU A 330 -0.58 13.91 0.26
N ILE A 331 -1.36 12.91 0.62
CA ILE A 331 -2.81 12.96 0.53
C ILE A 331 -3.33 13.29 1.93
N ASP A 332 -3.83 14.50 2.08
CA ASP A 332 -4.60 14.88 3.26
C ASP A 332 -5.90 14.06 3.36
N VAL A 333 -6.41 13.89 4.56
CA VAL A 333 -7.15 12.73 5.05
C VAL A 333 -8.44 12.38 4.30
N ASP A 334 -9.16 13.29 3.63
CA ASP A 334 -10.51 12.98 3.14
C ASP A 334 -11.03 13.75 1.91
N GLY A 335 -10.19 14.15 0.99
CA GLY A 335 -10.76 14.87 -0.13
C GLY A 335 -9.80 15.33 -1.21
N LEU A 336 -9.07 14.42 -1.84
CA LEU A 336 -8.50 14.75 -3.12
C LEU A 336 -9.62 14.86 -4.15
N GLU A 337 -10.18 16.05 -4.24
CA GLU A 337 -10.81 16.53 -5.45
C GLU A 337 -9.70 17.20 -6.24
N GLY A 338 -9.09 16.46 -7.15
CA GLY A 338 -8.09 17.05 -8.02
C GLY A 338 -8.62 17.24 -9.43
N PRO A 339 -8.58 18.43 -10.03
CA PRO A 339 -8.25 18.47 -11.43
C PRO A 339 -6.82 17.94 -11.56
N ALA A 340 -6.54 17.20 -12.62
CA ALA A 340 -5.18 16.79 -12.92
C ALA A 340 -4.27 18.02 -12.87
N TYR A 341 -3.42 18.10 -11.86
CA TYR A 341 -2.38 19.13 -11.84
C TYR A 341 -1.35 18.72 -12.88
N PRO A 342 -1.20 19.49 -13.97
CA PRO A 342 -0.31 19.12 -15.08
C PRO A 342 1.16 19.01 -14.67
N ASP A 343 1.52 19.45 -13.47
CA ASP A 343 2.89 19.50 -12.98
C ASP A 343 3.32 18.27 -12.16
N ASN A 344 2.38 17.36 -11.79
CA ASN A 344 2.72 16.14 -11.07
C ASN A 344 2.61 14.92 -12.01
N PRO A 345 3.72 14.29 -12.40
CA PRO A 345 3.71 13.13 -13.32
C PRO A 345 2.90 11.94 -12.80
N ILE A 346 2.80 11.79 -11.47
CA ILE A 346 2.10 10.68 -10.82
C ILE A 346 0.59 10.87 -10.97
N GLU A 347 0.10 12.09 -10.67
CA GLU A 347 -1.32 12.42 -10.85
C GLU A 347 -1.73 12.35 -12.32
N THR A 348 -0.90 12.82 -13.23
CA THR A 348 -1.11 12.69 -14.67
C THR A 348 -1.19 11.22 -15.09
N GLY A 349 -0.33 10.36 -14.56
CA GLY A 349 -0.36 8.92 -14.79
C GLY A 349 -1.63 8.26 -14.28
N LEU A 350 -2.07 8.63 -13.07
CA LEU A 350 -3.30 8.13 -12.46
C LEU A 350 -4.54 8.56 -13.26
N MET A 351 -4.61 9.83 -13.67
CA MET A 351 -5.72 10.34 -14.51
C MET A 351 -5.86 9.54 -15.79
N ARG A 352 -4.77 9.28 -16.50
CA ARG A 352 -4.80 8.47 -17.73
C ARG A 352 -5.25 7.03 -17.51
N MET A 353 -4.85 6.43 -16.38
CA MET A 353 -5.31 5.08 -16.03
C MET A 353 -6.83 5.10 -15.76
N LEU A 354 -7.32 6.14 -15.07
CA LEU A 354 -8.76 6.32 -14.82
C LEU A 354 -9.54 6.56 -16.12
N GLU A 355 -9.06 7.44 -17.00
CA GLU A 355 -9.64 7.68 -18.34
C GLU A 355 -9.71 6.39 -19.17
N SER A 356 -8.58 5.63 -19.20
CA SER A 356 -8.54 4.37 -19.94
C SER A 356 -9.50 3.33 -19.37
N ALA A 357 -9.61 3.23 -18.06
CA ALA A 357 -10.58 2.35 -17.41
C ALA A 357 -12.03 2.82 -17.66
N TYR A 358 -12.24 4.13 -17.60
CA TYR A 358 -13.54 4.74 -17.89
C TYR A 358 -14.02 4.44 -19.31
N GLU A 359 -13.13 4.51 -20.30
CA GLU A 359 -13.48 4.22 -21.70
C GLU A 359 -13.68 2.71 -21.95
N MET A 360 -12.77 1.87 -21.45
CA MET A 360 -12.70 0.44 -21.79
C MET A 360 -13.49 -0.48 -20.83
N GLY A 361 -13.93 0.05 -19.65
CA GLY A 361 -14.56 -0.73 -18.58
C GLY A 361 -13.56 -1.46 -17.67
N GLU A 362 -12.46 -1.95 -18.20
CA GLU A 362 -11.33 -2.51 -17.44
C GLU A 362 -10.02 -2.11 -18.12
N PHE A 363 -9.02 -1.72 -17.32
CA PHE A 363 -7.69 -1.38 -17.77
C PHE A 363 -6.64 -2.09 -16.93
N ARG A 364 -5.62 -2.63 -17.60
CA ARG A 364 -4.47 -3.26 -16.96
C ARG A 364 -3.21 -2.64 -17.51
N THR A 365 -2.31 -2.27 -16.62
CA THR A 365 -1.04 -1.66 -17.00
C THR A 365 0.08 -2.18 -16.13
N ASN A 366 1.30 -2.05 -16.62
CA ASN A 366 2.50 -2.21 -15.82
C ASN A 366 3.31 -0.93 -15.99
N PHE A 367 3.82 -0.39 -14.91
CA PHE A 367 4.60 0.84 -14.93
C PHE A 367 5.73 0.79 -13.91
N ALA A 368 6.78 1.54 -14.17
CA ALA A 368 7.90 1.70 -13.26
C ALA A 368 7.85 3.10 -12.63
N LEU A 369 8.07 3.18 -11.34
CA LEU A 369 8.11 4.44 -10.60
C LEU A 369 9.10 4.30 -9.44
N ASN A 370 10.03 5.27 -9.28
CA ASN A 370 11.05 5.29 -8.22
C ASN A 370 11.81 3.95 -8.07
N LEU A 371 12.22 3.35 -9.19
CA LEU A 371 12.93 2.06 -9.27
C LEU A 371 12.10 0.81 -8.96
N ASN A 372 10.84 0.96 -8.60
CA ASN A 372 9.92 -0.15 -8.35
C ASN A 372 9.01 -0.40 -9.55
N TYR A 373 8.58 -1.65 -9.70
CA TYR A 373 7.73 -2.09 -10.81
C TYR A 373 6.35 -2.46 -10.29
N TYR A 374 5.34 -1.79 -10.81
CA TYR A 374 3.97 -1.95 -10.36
C TYR A 374 3.08 -2.50 -11.46
N GLY A 375 2.21 -3.42 -11.08
CA GLY A 375 1.08 -3.82 -11.90
C GLY A 375 -0.17 -3.07 -11.45
N GLY A 376 -0.78 -2.32 -12.35
CA GLY A 376 -2.06 -1.64 -12.12
C GLY A 376 -3.21 -2.40 -12.77
N ARG A 377 -4.31 -2.59 -12.04
CA ARG A 377 -5.58 -3.06 -12.57
C ARG A 377 -6.70 -2.16 -12.09
N LEU A 378 -7.42 -1.61 -13.05
CA LEU A 378 -8.56 -0.72 -12.80
C LEU A 378 -9.78 -1.35 -13.47
N LYS A 379 -10.92 -1.37 -12.76
CA LYS A 379 -12.17 -1.91 -13.28
C LYS A 379 -13.33 -1.00 -12.88
N VAL A 380 -14.14 -0.64 -13.84
CA VAL A 380 -15.39 0.07 -13.59
C VAL A 380 -16.35 -0.85 -12.83
N ILE A 381 -16.81 -0.38 -11.68
CA ILE A 381 -17.82 -1.07 -10.86
C ILE A 381 -19.20 -0.74 -11.39
N ASP A 382 -19.49 0.57 -11.52
CA ASP A 382 -20.77 1.07 -12.00
C ASP A 382 -20.61 2.41 -12.73
N ARG A 383 -21.62 2.77 -13.51
CA ARG A 383 -21.69 4.02 -14.28
C ARG A 383 -23.04 4.69 -14.08
N LYS A 384 -22.98 6.00 -13.89
CA LYS A 384 -24.17 6.82 -13.82
C LYS A 384 -23.92 8.17 -14.46
N ASP A 385 -24.72 8.53 -15.45
CA ASP A 385 -24.56 9.74 -16.25
C ASP A 385 -23.12 9.84 -16.81
N LYS A 386 -22.35 10.85 -16.38
CA LYS A 386 -20.95 11.03 -16.71
C LYS A 386 -19.99 10.48 -15.66
N LYS A 387 -20.50 9.92 -14.54
CA LYS A 387 -19.68 9.42 -13.45
C LYS A 387 -19.48 7.92 -13.59
N ALA A 388 -18.32 7.42 -13.15
CA ALA A 388 -18.06 6.00 -12.93
C ALA A 388 -17.37 5.80 -11.59
N SER A 389 -17.71 4.72 -10.90
CA SER A 389 -16.93 4.22 -9.79
C SER A 389 -15.93 3.19 -10.31
N ILE A 390 -14.67 3.35 -9.94
CA ILE A 390 -13.55 2.55 -10.47
C ILE A 390 -12.79 1.93 -9.31
N LEU A 391 -12.79 0.60 -9.27
CA LEU A 391 -11.94 -0.18 -8.37
C LEU A 391 -10.52 -0.22 -8.94
N MET A 392 -9.54 0.11 -8.11
CA MET A 392 -8.13 0.12 -8.47
C MET A 392 -7.34 -0.79 -7.56
N ARG A 393 -6.40 -1.54 -8.13
CA ARG A 393 -5.43 -2.33 -7.42
C ARG A 393 -4.05 -2.07 -8.00
N PHE A 394 -3.11 -1.74 -7.12
CA PHE A 394 -1.70 -1.71 -7.46
C PHE A 394 -0.97 -2.82 -6.71
N THR A 395 -0.17 -3.56 -7.44
CA THR A 395 0.62 -4.67 -6.91
C THR A 395 2.07 -4.34 -7.14
N ASP A 396 2.85 -4.31 -6.08
CA ASP A 396 4.30 -4.28 -6.22
C ASP A 396 4.77 -5.61 -6.81
N ARG A 397 5.48 -5.54 -7.90
CA ARG A 397 6.05 -6.69 -8.61
C ARG A 397 7.57 -6.71 -8.52
N SER A 398 8.13 -5.85 -7.69
CA SER A 398 9.58 -5.74 -7.53
C SER A 398 10.18 -7.00 -6.90
N ASP A 399 9.40 -7.74 -6.08
CA ASP A 399 9.82 -8.95 -5.36
C ASP A 399 9.35 -10.30 -5.96
N GLY A 400 8.88 -10.29 -7.20
CA GLY A 400 8.27 -11.49 -7.79
C GLY A 400 9.28 -12.56 -8.24
N THR A 401 9.28 -13.69 -7.57
CA THR A 401 9.75 -15.00 -8.02
C THR A 401 9.05 -15.46 -9.30
N VAL A 402 9.35 -14.89 -10.45
CA VAL A 402 8.98 -15.45 -11.75
C VAL A 402 10.10 -15.30 -12.75
N VAL A 403 10.76 -16.44 -13.01
CA VAL A 403 11.62 -16.77 -14.15
C VAL A 403 12.87 -15.91 -14.36
N ALA A 404 14.00 -16.41 -13.94
CA ALA A 404 15.35 -15.80 -13.96
C ALA A 404 15.83 -15.25 -15.34
N GLY A 405 15.20 -15.59 -16.44
CA GLY A 405 15.53 -15.07 -17.78
C GLY A 405 14.79 -13.78 -18.14
N GLN A 406 13.51 -13.67 -17.79
CA GLN A 406 12.70 -12.46 -17.96
C GLN A 406 13.10 -11.35 -16.97
N GLN A 407 13.49 -11.70 -15.74
CA GLN A 407 13.91 -10.76 -14.71
C GLN A 407 15.14 -9.92 -15.08
N LYS A 408 16.10 -10.49 -15.82
CA LYS A 408 17.25 -9.72 -16.29
C LYS A 408 16.85 -8.67 -17.33
N LEU A 409 15.96 -9.04 -18.24
CA LEU A 409 15.46 -8.12 -19.27
C LEU A 409 14.57 -7.02 -18.64
N ASP A 410 13.70 -7.40 -17.71
CA ASP A 410 12.84 -6.45 -17.00
C ASP A 410 13.65 -5.48 -16.11
N ALA A 411 14.72 -5.94 -15.47
CA ALA A 411 15.60 -5.07 -14.70
C ALA A 411 16.31 -4.04 -15.58
N TYR A 412 16.74 -4.43 -16.79
CA TYR A 412 17.33 -3.48 -17.76
C TYR A 412 16.29 -2.52 -18.34
N LEU A 413 15.08 -2.99 -18.62
CA LEU A 413 13.98 -2.15 -19.08
C LEU A 413 13.56 -1.13 -18.01
N ARG A 414 13.53 -1.53 -16.72
CA ARG A 414 13.28 -0.61 -15.59
C ARG A 414 14.29 0.54 -15.54
N TYR A 415 15.56 0.24 -15.76
CA TYR A 415 16.61 1.27 -15.85
C TYR A 415 16.37 2.24 -17.00
N ILE A 416 15.95 1.72 -18.14
CA ILE A 416 15.66 2.50 -19.34
C ILE A 416 14.45 3.41 -19.13
N TYR A 417 13.37 2.91 -18.53
CA TYR A 417 12.14 3.69 -18.25
C TYR A 417 12.34 4.81 -17.24
N ASN A 418 13.29 4.69 -16.32
CA ASN A 418 13.59 5.76 -15.34
C ASN A 418 14.54 6.83 -15.91
N ILE A 419 15.30 6.51 -16.94
CA ILE A 419 16.24 7.44 -17.56
C ILE A 419 15.58 8.21 -18.71
N PHE A 420 14.66 7.56 -19.42
CA PHE A 420 14.08 8.10 -20.65
C PHE A 420 12.58 8.35 -20.47
N GLY A 421 12.13 9.52 -20.94
CA GLY A 421 10.71 9.88 -20.96
C GLY A 421 9.93 9.12 -22.05
N GLY A 422 10.60 8.49 -23.00
CA GLY A 422 9.99 7.65 -24.02
C GLY A 422 10.96 6.69 -24.68
N LEU A 423 10.44 5.54 -25.09
CA LEU A 423 11.13 4.49 -25.82
C LEU A 423 10.24 4.00 -26.96
N TYR A 424 10.78 4.05 -28.14
CA TYR A 424 10.10 3.61 -29.36
C TYR A 424 11.00 2.67 -30.17
N ILE A 425 10.37 1.75 -30.88
CA ILE A 425 11.04 0.91 -31.88
C ILE A 425 10.51 1.27 -33.26
N LEU A 426 11.39 1.69 -34.14
CA LEU A 426 11.07 1.96 -35.53
C LEU A 426 11.60 0.83 -36.44
N ASP A 427 10.69 0.22 -37.18
CA ASP A 427 11.05 -0.71 -38.24
C ASP A 427 11.12 0.06 -39.60
N LEU A 428 12.33 0.27 -40.08
CA LEU A 428 12.55 0.99 -41.36
C LEU A 428 12.06 0.23 -42.61
N LYS A 429 11.85 -1.09 -42.50
CA LYS A 429 11.34 -1.90 -43.62
C LYS A 429 9.83 -1.72 -43.84
N THR A 430 9.12 -1.59 -42.73
CA THR A 430 7.65 -1.55 -42.70
C THR A 430 7.10 -0.16 -42.44
N ASP A 431 7.93 0.83 -42.18
CA ASP A 431 7.56 2.20 -41.76
C ASP A 431 6.67 2.21 -40.50
N GLN A 432 6.90 1.27 -39.59
CA GLN A 432 6.09 1.14 -38.40
C GLN A 432 6.87 1.60 -37.16
N LEU A 433 6.31 2.58 -36.44
CA LEU A 433 6.74 3.00 -35.12
C LEU A 433 5.91 2.30 -34.05
N GLU A 434 6.57 1.55 -33.20
CA GLU A 434 5.95 0.91 -32.05
C GLU A 434 6.35 1.66 -30.78
N THR A 435 5.36 2.16 -30.07
CA THR A 435 5.56 2.78 -28.75
C THR A 435 5.69 1.70 -27.68
N ILE A 436 6.88 1.56 -27.12
CA ILE A 436 7.15 0.65 -26.01
C ILE A 436 6.81 1.32 -24.68
N TYR A 437 7.25 2.59 -24.53
CA TYR A 437 7.03 3.41 -23.36
C TYR A 437 7.02 4.89 -23.72
N GLN A 438 6.22 5.70 -23.05
CA GLN A 438 6.29 7.16 -23.09
C GLN A 438 5.68 7.77 -21.83
N ASP A 439 6.32 8.82 -21.31
CA ASP A 439 5.84 9.61 -20.17
C ASP A 439 4.80 10.67 -20.59
N MET A 440 4.85 11.08 -21.86
CA MET A 440 3.87 11.99 -22.46
C MET A 440 3.22 11.31 -23.66
N PRO A 441 1.88 11.30 -23.78
CA PRO A 441 1.22 10.79 -24.96
C PRO A 441 1.37 11.81 -26.09
N MET A 442 2.28 11.53 -27.01
CA MET A 442 2.32 12.22 -28.29
C MET A 442 1.33 11.60 -29.27
N THR A 443 1.01 10.33 -29.12
CA THR A 443 -0.01 9.63 -29.89
C THR A 443 -0.74 8.60 -29.03
N SER A 444 -2.01 8.34 -29.37
CA SER A 444 -2.85 7.34 -28.68
C SER A 444 -2.67 5.92 -29.21
N LYS A 445 -1.82 5.72 -30.22
CA LYS A 445 -1.71 4.44 -30.94
C LYS A 445 -0.44 3.69 -30.53
N LYS A 446 -0.60 2.43 -30.18
CA LYS A 446 0.52 1.55 -29.86
C LYS A 446 1.42 1.25 -31.06
N ARG A 447 0.87 1.30 -32.29
CA ARG A 447 1.59 1.17 -33.56
C ARG A 447 1.00 2.10 -34.59
N GLU A 448 1.85 2.82 -35.30
CA GLU A 448 1.44 3.75 -36.36
C GLU A 448 2.56 3.92 -37.42
N PRO A 449 2.24 4.38 -38.64
CA PRO A 449 3.27 4.73 -39.60
C PRO A 449 4.15 5.85 -39.06
N TYR A 450 5.45 5.61 -39.04
CA TYR A 450 6.44 6.56 -38.55
C TYR A 450 6.37 7.93 -39.24
N THR A 451 6.25 7.93 -40.59
CA THR A 451 6.16 9.16 -41.38
C THR A 451 4.99 10.05 -40.95
N ILE A 452 3.85 9.46 -40.52
CA ILE A 452 2.70 10.19 -40.01
C ILE A 452 3.01 10.72 -38.60
N ALA A 453 3.53 9.88 -37.72
CA ALA A 453 3.85 10.25 -36.34
C ALA A 453 4.88 11.39 -36.28
N ALA A 454 5.94 11.32 -37.07
CA ALA A 454 6.96 12.34 -37.14
C ALA A 454 6.42 13.70 -37.63
N MET A 455 5.56 13.71 -38.66
CA MET A 455 4.92 14.93 -39.15
C MET A 455 3.94 15.53 -38.16
N GLU A 456 3.10 14.72 -37.56
CA GLU A 456 2.14 15.19 -36.54
C GLU A 456 2.84 15.79 -35.32
N THR A 457 3.96 15.18 -34.90
CA THR A 457 4.78 15.69 -33.81
C THR A 457 5.43 17.02 -34.21
N ALA A 458 5.99 17.13 -35.43
CA ALA A 458 6.56 18.37 -35.91
C ALA A 458 5.57 19.52 -35.98
N ASP A 459 4.31 19.22 -36.34
CA ASP A 459 3.27 20.26 -36.53
C ASP A 459 2.62 20.69 -35.20
N LYS A 460 2.41 19.77 -34.29
CA LYS A 460 1.64 20.02 -33.09
C LYS A 460 2.48 20.19 -31.82
N GLY A 461 3.66 19.56 -31.79
CA GLY A 461 4.45 19.38 -30.58
C GLY A 461 5.79 20.10 -30.58
N VAL A 462 6.41 20.32 -31.72
CA VAL A 462 7.76 20.92 -31.80
C VAL A 462 7.69 22.44 -31.77
N TYR A 463 8.63 23.08 -31.06
CA TYR A 463 8.79 24.54 -31.08
C TYR A 463 9.15 25.01 -32.48
N ALA A 464 8.58 26.13 -32.92
CA ALA A 464 8.63 26.58 -34.31
C ALA A 464 10.07 26.68 -34.89
N GLU A 465 11.03 27.23 -34.11
CA GLU A 465 12.43 27.35 -34.52
C GLU A 465 13.17 26.02 -34.59
N ASP A 466 12.72 24.97 -33.88
CA ASP A 466 13.33 23.65 -33.83
C ASP A 466 12.75 22.69 -34.88
N ARG A 467 11.68 23.11 -35.59
CA ARG A 467 10.95 22.27 -36.51
C ARG A 467 11.79 21.75 -37.66
N GLU A 468 12.61 22.60 -38.26
CA GLU A 468 13.48 22.23 -39.37
C GLU A 468 14.53 21.21 -38.91
N ARG A 469 15.13 21.46 -37.75
CA ARG A 469 16.09 20.55 -37.09
C ARG A 469 15.44 19.21 -36.73
N TYR A 470 14.22 19.22 -36.18
CA TYR A 470 13.46 18.01 -35.89
C TYR A 470 13.22 17.17 -37.14
N LEU A 471 12.74 17.79 -38.24
CA LEU A 471 12.45 17.09 -39.49
C LEU A 471 13.72 16.56 -40.16
N ALA A 472 14.83 17.28 -40.03
CA ALA A 472 16.13 16.80 -40.54
C ALA A 472 16.63 15.60 -39.73
N PHE A 473 16.57 15.64 -38.39
CA PHE A 473 17.02 14.58 -37.51
C PHE A 473 16.17 13.31 -37.64
N PHE A 474 14.87 13.47 -37.88
CA PHE A 474 13.94 12.38 -38.10
C PHE A 474 13.64 12.14 -39.60
N SER A 475 14.51 12.62 -40.51
CA SER A 475 14.34 12.30 -41.92
C SER A 475 14.69 10.85 -42.23
N LYS A 476 14.03 10.28 -43.24
CA LYS A 476 14.25 8.88 -43.60
C LYS A 476 15.71 8.63 -44.04
N GLU A 477 16.31 9.59 -44.73
CA GLU A 477 17.71 9.55 -45.16
C GLU A 477 18.64 9.44 -43.98
N HIS A 478 18.47 10.29 -42.96
CA HIS A 478 19.27 10.29 -41.75
C HIS A 478 19.09 8.99 -40.92
N LEU A 479 17.87 8.54 -40.76
CA LEU A 479 17.56 7.28 -40.04
C LEU A 479 18.17 6.04 -40.75
N GLU A 480 18.16 6.01 -42.09
CA GLU A 480 18.83 4.96 -42.84
C GLU A 480 20.35 5.01 -42.68
N GLU A 481 20.95 6.20 -42.60
CA GLU A 481 22.36 6.38 -42.34
C GLU A 481 22.75 5.88 -40.94
N VAL A 482 22.02 6.28 -39.89
CA VAL A 482 22.22 5.76 -38.53
C VAL A 482 22.06 4.23 -38.48
N SER A 483 21.07 3.68 -39.18
CA SER A 483 20.87 2.23 -39.24
C SER A 483 22.03 1.47 -39.90
N LYS A 484 22.69 2.05 -40.90
CA LYS A 484 23.82 1.43 -41.62
C LYS A 484 25.12 1.53 -40.85
N SER A 485 25.31 2.59 -40.08
CA SER A 485 26.55 2.86 -39.33
C SER A 485 26.67 2.01 -38.04
N TYR A 486 25.63 1.27 -37.67
CA TYR A 486 25.55 0.61 -36.34
C TYR A 486 25.88 1.58 -35.21
N GLY A 487 25.55 2.86 -35.37
CA GLY A 487 25.87 3.94 -34.46
C GLY A 487 24.70 4.43 -33.61
N ALA A 488 24.97 5.52 -32.94
CA ALA A 488 23.97 6.30 -32.20
C ALA A 488 24.11 7.77 -32.65
N ASP A 489 22.97 8.47 -32.68
CA ASP A 489 22.93 9.91 -32.87
C ASP A 489 21.93 10.58 -31.94
N GLY A 490 22.13 11.86 -31.61
CA GLY A 490 21.30 12.57 -30.68
C GLY A 490 21.03 14.03 -30.99
N ALA A 491 19.88 14.55 -30.65
CA ALA A 491 19.48 15.92 -30.83
C ALA A 491 18.69 16.50 -29.69
N PHE A 492 18.90 17.78 -29.39
CA PHE A 492 18.07 18.56 -28.48
C PHE A 492 16.94 19.24 -29.25
N ILE A 493 15.71 19.04 -28.80
CA ILE A 493 14.48 19.54 -29.41
C ILE A 493 13.54 20.04 -28.33
N ARG A 494 12.95 21.22 -28.51
CA ARG A 494 11.89 21.73 -27.63
C ARG A 494 10.56 21.13 -28.03
N LEU A 495 9.93 20.41 -27.07
CA LEU A 495 8.61 19.85 -27.25
C LEU A 495 7.60 20.53 -26.33
N LYS A 496 6.39 20.67 -26.83
CA LYS A 496 5.25 21.18 -26.09
C LYS A 496 4.77 20.14 -25.09
N THR A 497 4.72 20.55 -23.84
CA THR A 497 4.17 19.74 -22.75
C THR A 497 2.65 19.82 -22.70
N THR A 498 2.01 18.98 -21.93
CA THR A 498 0.54 18.94 -21.74
C THR A 498 -0.04 20.27 -21.22
N ASN A 499 0.75 21.03 -20.44
CA ASN A 499 0.40 22.37 -19.97
C ASN A 499 0.62 23.49 -21.00
N GLY A 500 1.04 23.15 -22.22
CA GLY A 500 1.26 24.11 -23.30
C GLY A 500 2.59 24.82 -23.26
N GLN A 501 3.46 24.57 -22.30
CA GLN A 501 4.82 25.08 -22.23
C GLN A 501 5.75 24.24 -23.08
N TYR A 502 6.93 24.76 -23.41
CA TYR A 502 7.95 24.02 -24.16
C TYR A 502 9.08 23.63 -23.23
N GLU A 503 9.47 22.35 -23.31
CA GLU A 503 10.60 21.79 -22.58
C GLU A 503 11.63 21.21 -23.53
N TRP A 504 12.91 21.33 -23.16
CA TRP A 504 13.99 20.68 -23.89
C TRP A 504 13.93 19.17 -23.67
N LYS A 505 13.89 18.41 -24.77
CA LYS A 505 14.02 16.96 -24.80
C LYS A 505 15.27 16.59 -25.55
N TYR A 506 16.07 15.69 -25.01
CA TYR A 506 17.21 15.11 -25.68
C TYR A 506 16.82 13.76 -26.28
N TYR A 507 16.80 13.70 -27.59
CA TYR A 507 16.51 12.48 -28.35
C TYR A 507 17.80 11.74 -28.64
N ILE A 508 17.76 10.40 -28.58
CA ILE A 508 18.83 9.50 -28.99
C ILE A 508 18.24 8.45 -29.92
N ILE A 509 18.87 8.23 -31.08
CA ILE A 509 18.53 7.18 -32.02
C ILE A 509 19.65 6.15 -31.97
N LEU A 510 19.31 4.89 -31.74
CA LEU A 510 20.24 3.76 -31.61
C LEU A 510 19.92 2.72 -32.69
N SER A 511 20.93 2.29 -33.46
CA SER A 511 20.77 1.18 -34.41
C SER A 511 20.69 -0.15 -33.67
N ILE A 512 19.66 -0.95 -33.99
CA ILE A 512 19.49 -2.31 -33.48
C ILE A 512 19.37 -3.29 -34.67
N PRO A 513 19.61 -4.60 -34.48
CA PRO A 513 19.57 -5.58 -35.55
C PRO A 513 18.30 -5.55 -36.41
N ASP A 514 18.37 -6.05 -37.65
CA ASP A 514 17.28 -6.19 -38.62
C ASP A 514 16.75 -4.88 -39.23
N ARG A 515 17.58 -3.85 -39.35
CA ARG A 515 17.22 -2.51 -39.87
C ARG A 515 16.12 -1.86 -39.02
N ARG A 516 16.20 -2.04 -37.72
CA ARG A 516 15.35 -1.34 -36.76
C ARG A 516 16.17 -0.31 -35.98
N LEU A 517 15.48 0.72 -35.52
CA LEU A 517 16.04 1.77 -34.67
C LEU A 517 15.29 1.82 -33.34
N MET A 518 16.03 1.98 -32.28
CA MET A 518 15.46 2.33 -30.96
C MET A 518 15.61 3.84 -30.80
N ILE A 519 14.49 4.51 -30.60
CA ILE A 519 14.42 5.95 -30.36
C ILE A 519 14.05 6.16 -28.91
N VAL A 520 14.88 6.88 -28.17
CA VAL A 520 14.63 7.24 -26.77
C VAL A 520 14.72 8.75 -26.60
N TYR A 521 13.98 9.30 -25.65
CA TYR A 521 14.18 10.69 -25.25
C TYR A 521 14.12 10.85 -23.74
N ARG A 522 14.72 11.92 -23.23
CA ARG A 522 14.62 12.37 -21.82
C ARG A 522 14.42 13.87 -21.74
N SER A 523 13.82 14.34 -20.65
CA SER A 523 13.77 15.76 -20.34
C SER A 523 15.18 16.27 -20.00
N ALA A 524 15.57 17.40 -20.54
CA ALA A 524 16.77 18.09 -20.10
C ALA A 524 16.48 18.82 -18.79
N ASP A 525 17.48 18.89 -17.88
CA ASP A 525 17.31 19.57 -16.60
C ASP A 525 16.92 21.03 -16.80
N ARG A 526 15.90 21.52 -16.07
CA ARG A 526 15.40 22.90 -16.12
C ARG A 526 16.47 23.96 -15.75
N ASN A 527 17.54 23.54 -15.10
CA ASN A 527 18.62 24.43 -14.64
C ASN A 527 19.77 24.62 -15.63
N VAL A 528 19.69 24.03 -16.83
CA VAL A 528 20.71 24.20 -17.86
C VAL A 528 20.33 25.42 -18.71
N PRO A 529 21.13 26.50 -18.77
CA PRO A 529 20.81 27.67 -19.57
C PRO A 529 20.66 27.31 -21.05
N GLU A 530 19.59 27.77 -21.69
CA GLU A 530 19.29 27.50 -23.09
C GLU A 530 20.47 27.84 -24.02
N GLN A 531 21.18 28.94 -23.73
CA GLN A 531 22.37 29.37 -24.46
C GLN A 531 23.53 28.37 -24.35
N TRP A 532 23.66 27.66 -23.25
CA TRP A 532 24.73 26.68 -23.06
C TRP A 532 24.47 25.39 -23.86
N LEU A 533 23.22 24.96 -23.95
CA LEU A 533 22.81 23.81 -24.77
C LEU A 533 22.99 24.07 -26.28
N LEU A 534 22.67 25.29 -26.73
CA LEU A 534 22.85 25.72 -28.10
C LEU A 534 24.34 25.99 -28.45
N GLY A 535 25.12 26.50 -27.49
CA GLY A 535 26.55 26.77 -27.65
C GLY A 535 27.36 25.49 -27.75
N MET A 536 27.08 24.46 -27.00
CA MET A 536 27.74 23.16 -27.09
C MET A 536 27.60 22.51 -28.48
N GLN A 537 26.46 22.68 -29.15
CA GLN A 537 26.27 22.16 -30.51
C GLN A 537 27.03 22.96 -31.56
N GLN A 538 27.29 24.24 -31.35
CA GLN A 538 28.03 25.11 -32.27
C GLN A 538 29.54 24.97 -32.15
N GLU A 539 30.08 24.97 -30.92
CA GLU A 539 31.53 24.84 -30.68
C GLU A 539 32.10 23.46 -31.08
N GLU A 540 31.29 22.38 -30.96
CA GLU A 540 31.71 21.04 -31.38
C GLU A 540 31.75 20.88 -32.92
N ARG A 541 30.86 21.55 -33.65
CA ARG A 541 30.85 21.51 -35.12
C ARG A 541 32.03 22.29 -35.74
N GLU A 542 32.48 23.36 -35.09
CA GLU A 542 33.60 24.19 -35.59
C GLU A 542 34.97 23.61 -35.25
N ALA A 543 35.08 22.74 -34.22
CA ALA A 543 36.38 22.25 -33.76
C ALA A 543 36.90 20.97 -34.45
N ASN A 544 36.04 20.14 -35.04
CA ASN A 544 36.51 18.92 -35.71
C ASN A 544 35.43 18.26 -36.60
N PRO A 545 35.63 18.15 -37.91
CA PRO A 545 34.67 17.56 -38.86
C PRO A 545 34.46 16.04 -38.70
N ASP A 546 35.31 15.35 -37.93
CA ASP A 546 35.23 13.90 -37.67
C ASP A 546 34.42 13.56 -36.39
N LEU A 547 33.77 14.54 -35.74
CA LEU A 547 33.14 14.42 -34.42
C LEU A 547 31.62 14.16 -34.43
N ASP A 548 31.07 13.69 -35.56
CA ASP A 548 29.65 13.33 -35.65
C ASP A 548 29.30 12.01 -34.94
N ARG A 549 30.17 11.47 -34.09
CA ARG A 549 29.95 10.25 -33.33
C ARG A 549 30.07 10.53 -31.84
N LEU A 550 28.97 10.31 -31.11
CA LEU A 550 29.03 10.20 -29.64
C LEU A 550 30.03 9.10 -29.26
N ARG A 551 31.15 9.51 -28.65
CA ARG A 551 32.15 8.54 -28.15
C ARG A 551 31.65 7.92 -26.85
N ASP A 552 31.99 6.67 -26.58
CA ASP A 552 31.72 5.97 -25.31
C ASP A 552 32.10 6.82 -24.10
N ALA A 553 33.15 7.66 -24.25
CA ALA A 553 33.59 8.58 -23.20
C ALA A 553 32.56 9.68 -22.88
N ASP A 554 31.81 10.17 -23.85
CA ASP A 554 30.82 11.23 -23.67
C ASP A 554 29.54 10.67 -23.03
N MET A 555 29.16 9.48 -23.45
CA MET A 555 28.08 8.70 -22.83
C MET A 555 28.40 8.40 -21.36
N TRP A 556 29.61 7.96 -21.07
CA TRP A 556 30.07 7.70 -19.71
C TRP A 556 30.09 8.96 -18.86
N ARG A 557 30.59 10.08 -19.35
CA ARG A 557 30.59 11.37 -18.63
C ARG A 557 29.17 11.83 -18.30
N ALA A 558 28.26 11.71 -19.25
CA ALA A 558 26.86 12.06 -19.02
C ALA A 558 26.24 11.17 -17.92
N TYR A 559 26.42 9.86 -18.02
CA TYR A 559 25.91 8.93 -17.01
C TYR A 559 26.48 9.21 -15.62
N VAL A 560 27.81 9.32 -15.51
CA VAL A 560 28.51 9.53 -14.23
C VAL A 560 28.08 10.83 -13.55
N ASN A 561 27.85 11.91 -14.31
CA ASN A 561 27.53 13.21 -13.74
C ASN A 561 26.04 13.38 -13.38
N PHE A 562 25.13 12.60 -13.99
CA PHE A 562 23.69 12.77 -13.80
C PHE A 562 23.02 11.64 -12.99
N THR A 563 23.77 10.60 -12.60
CA THR A 563 23.24 9.54 -11.72
C THR A 563 23.23 9.97 -10.26
N ASP A 564 22.24 9.53 -9.49
CA ASP A 564 22.18 9.75 -8.03
C ASP A 564 23.16 8.86 -7.25
N GLN A 565 23.76 7.88 -7.90
CA GLN A 565 24.74 7.00 -7.29
C GLN A 565 26.05 7.71 -7.02
N LYS A 566 26.75 7.31 -5.97
CA LYS A 566 28.07 7.76 -5.60
C LYS A 566 29.06 6.87 -6.36
N ILE A 567 29.66 7.39 -7.45
CA ILE A 567 30.56 6.65 -8.35
C ILE A 567 31.98 7.16 -8.20
N PHE A 568 32.91 6.21 -8.13
CA PHE A 568 34.36 6.48 -8.12
C PHE A 568 35.09 5.49 -9.02
N TRP A 569 36.31 5.86 -9.44
CA TRP A 569 37.18 4.94 -10.18
C TRP A 569 38.63 5.08 -9.73
N LYS A 570 39.33 3.95 -9.76
CA LYS A 570 40.71 3.80 -9.29
C LYS A 570 41.56 3.12 -10.36
N ASP A 571 42.90 3.37 -10.29
CA ASP A 571 43.89 2.67 -11.08
C ASP A 571 44.20 1.28 -10.50
N ARG A 572 45.22 0.60 -11.09
CA ARG A 572 45.67 -0.72 -10.62
C ARG A 572 46.28 -0.70 -9.25
N ASP A 573 46.84 0.44 -8.84
CA ASP A 573 47.43 0.64 -7.51
C ASP A 573 46.37 1.07 -6.47
N LEU A 574 45.09 0.93 -6.81
CA LEU A 574 43.93 1.28 -6.01
C LEU A 574 43.88 2.75 -5.59
N ARG A 575 44.49 3.65 -6.39
CA ARG A 575 44.47 5.08 -6.17
C ARG A 575 43.30 5.71 -6.93
N PHE A 576 42.57 6.58 -6.26
CA PHE A 576 41.49 7.32 -6.88
C PHE A 576 41.97 8.13 -8.08
N GLN A 577 41.38 7.87 -9.22
CA GLN A 577 41.59 8.60 -10.48
C GLN A 577 40.42 9.56 -10.75
N GLY A 578 39.36 9.49 -9.95
CA GLY A 578 38.23 10.40 -10.00
C GLY A 578 36.97 9.86 -9.37
N SER A 579 35.94 10.70 -9.35
CA SER A 579 34.60 10.36 -8.87
C SER A 579 33.55 11.29 -9.50
N ASN A 580 32.27 10.97 -9.32
CA ASN A 580 31.22 11.90 -9.69
C ASN A 580 30.95 12.95 -8.60
N VAL A 581 30.17 13.96 -8.95
CA VAL A 581 29.83 15.08 -8.05
C VAL A 581 29.09 14.58 -6.80
N ASN A 582 28.24 13.55 -6.93
CA ASN A 582 27.49 13.01 -5.80
C ASN A 582 28.37 12.27 -4.79
N PHE A 583 29.44 11.63 -5.24
CA PHE A 583 30.46 11.06 -4.35
C PHE A 583 31.16 12.16 -3.55
N LEU A 584 31.59 13.24 -4.20
CA LEU A 584 32.26 14.36 -3.53
C LEU A 584 31.34 15.03 -2.50
N LYS A 585 30.10 15.32 -2.90
CA LYS A 585 29.10 15.93 -1.98
C LYS A 585 28.83 15.04 -0.76
N TYR A 586 28.77 13.75 -0.97
CA TYR A 586 28.50 12.78 0.09
C TYR A 586 29.56 12.81 1.20
N TYR A 587 30.83 12.89 0.81
CA TYR A 587 31.94 13.00 1.76
C TYR A 587 32.29 14.44 2.16
N GLY A 588 31.62 15.44 1.58
CA GLY A 588 31.85 16.86 1.89
C GLY A 588 33.09 17.48 1.23
N PHE A 589 33.51 16.95 0.08
CA PHE A 589 34.63 17.51 -0.68
C PHE A 589 34.17 18.52 -1.74
N GLU A 590 34.93 19.62 -1.86
CA GLU A 590 34.62 20.68 -2.84
C GLU A 590 35.14 20.37 -4.24
N SER A 591 36.17 19.50 -4.36
CA SER A 591 36.77 19.16 -5.65
C SER A 591 37.39 17.78 -5.69
N GLN A 592 37.61 17.24 -6.88
CA GLN A 592 38.27 15.95 -7.08
C GLN A 592 39.73 15.93 -6.62
N GLN A 593 40.39 17.08 -6.55
CA GLN A 593 41.78 17.18 -6.09
C GLN A 593 41.96 16.65 -4.65
N ALA A 594 40.89 16.69 -3.86
CA ALA A 594 40.91 16.16 -2.48
C ALA A 594 41.12 14.63 -2.41
N ILE A 595 40.75 13.89 -3.46
CA ILE A 595 40.82 12.41 -3.50
C ILE A 595 41.85 11.87 -4.49
N LEU A 596 42.21 12.61 -5.54
CA LEU A 596 43.10 12.15 -6.62
C LEU A 596 44.43 11.62 -6.08
N GLY A 597 44.85 10.43 -6.54
CA GLY A 597 46.08 9.76 -6.19
C GLY A 597 46.12 9.15 -4.78
N LYS A 598 45.06 9.32 -3.97
CA LYS A 598 44.97 8.75 -2.63
C LYS A 598 44.30 7.38 -2.68
N THR A 599 44.55 6.56 -1.65
CA THR A 599 43.86 5.29 -1.42
C THR A 599 42.78 5.43 -0.34
N ASP A 600 41.92 4.43 -0.12
CA ASP A 600 40.97 4.43 0.97
C ASP A 600 41.61 4.55 2.34
N ILE A 601 42.84 4.03 2.50
CA ILE A 601 43.60 4.15 3.74
C ILE A 601 43.98 5.61 4.01
N ASP A 602 44.44 6.32 2.95
CA ASP A 602 44.78 7.76 3.05
C ASP A 602 43.60 8.64 3.40
N MET A 603 42.37 8.18 3.04
CA MET A 603 41.14 8.93 3.23
C MET A 603 40.50 8.72 4.62
N GLY A 604 40.75 7.61 5.26
CA GLY A 604 40.29 7.31 6.61
C GLY A 604 38.77 7.18 6.77
N TRP A 605 38.04 6.92 5.71
CA TRP A 605 36.57 6.84 5.73
C TRP A 605 35.99 5.45 5.92
N HIS A 606 36.82 4.46 6.17
CA HIS A 606 36.40 3.09 6.51
C HIS A 606 36.90 2.67 7.91
N VAL A 607 36.04 2.02 8.65
CA VAL A 607 36.40 1.45 9.95
C VAL A 607 37.45 0.36 9.81
N ASN A 608 37.36 -0.44 8.75
CA ASN A 608 38.35 -1.49 8.42
C ASN A 608 38.64 -1.45 6.90
N PRO A 609 39.65 -0.67 6.48
CA PRO A 609 39.98 -0.56 5.06
C PRO A 609 40.52 -1.87 4.44
N ALA A 610 41.01 -2.81 5.21
CA ALA A 610 41.61 -4.05 4.71
C ALA A 610 40.61 -4.94 3.94
N ILE A 611 39.32 -4.90 4.30
CA ILE A 611 38.27 -5.69 3.64
C ILE A 611 38.02 -5.14 2.23
N TYR A 612 37.88 -3.84 2.13
CA TYR A 612 37.62 -3.15 0.83
C TYR A 612 38.81 -3.28 -0.11
N PHE A 613 40.01 -3.24 0.44
CA PHE A 613 41.27 -3.43 -0.27
C PHE A 613 41.34 -4.83 -0.92
N ARG A 614 41.00 -5.89 -0.17
CA ARG A 614 40.98 -7.28 -0.67
C ARG A 614 39.95 -7.47 -1.81
N ASP A 615 38.73 -6.92 -1.68
CA ASP A 615 37.74 -6.97 -2.72
C ASP A 615 38.21 -6.24 -3.99
N GLU A 616 38.88 -5.09 -3.84
CA GLU A 616 39.43 -4.32 -4.95
C GLU A 616 40.63 -5.04 -5.61
N GLU A 617 41.47 -5.70 -4.83
CA GLU A 617 42.55 -6.57 -5.35
C GLU A 617 41.98 -7.74 -6.17
N ASP A 618 40.90 -8.35 -5.72
CA ASP A 618 40.22 -9.42 -6.47
C ASP A 618 39.65 -8.89 -7.80
N VAL A 619 39.08 -7.69 -7.81
CA VAL A 619 38.60 -7.05 -9.06
C VAL A 619 39.78 -6.80 -10.02
N ILE A 620 40.89 -6.23 -9.53
CA ILE A 620 42.01 -5.87 -10.36
C ILE A 620 42.80 -7.10 -10.85
N ASN A 621 43.09 -8.06 -9.97
CA ASN A 621 43.99 -9.17 -10.28
C ASN A 621 43.28 -10.38 -10.90
N LYS A 622 41.98 -10.59 -10.56
CA LYS A 622 41.22 -11.78 -10.99
C LYS A 622 40.08 -11.42 -11.95
N GLY A 623 39.84 -10.14 -12.20
CA GLY A 623 38.69 -9.68 -13.01
C GLY A 623 37.32 -9.98 -12.37
N LYS A 624 37.28 -10.17 -11.06
CA LYS A 624 36.08 -10.51 -10.33
C LYS A 624 35.13 -9.31 -10.28
N VAL A 625 33.87 -9.55 -10.57
CA VAL A 625 32.81 -8.53 -10.38
C VAL A 625 32.25 -8.65 -8.98
N VAL A 626 32.29 -7.57 -8.21
CA VAL A 626 31.69 -7.45 -6.88
C VAL A 626 30.37 -6.72 -7.03
N ARG A 627 29.27 -7.26 -6.54
CA ARG A 627 27.93 -6.66 -6.67
C ARG A 627 27.21 -6.61 -5.34
N ASN A 628 26.66 -5.43 -5.03
CA ASN A 628 25.80 -5.19 -3.87
C ASN A 628 26.34 -5.73 -2.54
N VAL A 629 27.64 -5.61 -2.32
CA VAL A 629 28.27 -6.04 -1.08
C VAL A 629 28.01 -4.99 0.00
N PRO A 630 27.45 -5.37 1.15
CA PRO A 630 27.29 -4.47 2.27
C PRO A 630 28.65 -4.02 2.81
N GLY A 631 28.71 -2.78 3.23
CA GLY A 631 29.89 -2.17 3.83
C GLY A 631 29.51 -1.03 4.75
N THR A 632 30.52 -0.45 5.40
CA THR A 632 30.36 0.73 6.25
C THR A 632 31.36 1.81 5.88
N CYS A 633 30.93 3.06 5.87
CA CYS A 633 31.81 4.20 5.74
C CYS A 633 31.57 5.23 6.86
N ILE A 634 32.57 6.07 7.12
CA ILE A 634 32.51 7.12 8.13
C ILE A 634 32.25 8.45 7.43
N ILE A 635 31.13 9.11 7.78
CA ILE A 635 30.78 10.43 7.29
C ILE A 635 30.54 11.34 8.48
N ARG A 636 31.27 12.45 8.50
CA ARG A 636 31.16 13.45 9.60
C ARG A 636 31.21 12.82 11.00
N GLY A 637 32.07 11.77 11.16
CA GLY A 637 32.28 11.08 12.42
C GLY A 637 31.20 10.08 12.81
N ARG A 638 30.26 9.75 11.89
CA ARG A 638 29.23 8.71 12.09
C ARG A 638 29.42 7.56 11.09
N ASN A 639 29.17 6.36 11.54
CA ASN A 639 29.15 5.19 10.66
C ASN A 639 27.85 5.17 9.84
N HIS A 640 27.98 4.97 8.55
CA HIS A 640 26.89 4.79 7.60
C HIS A 640 27.00 3.43 6.93
N ASN A 641 25.90 2.70 6.85
CA ASN A 641 25.83 1.45 6.11
C ASN A 641 25.69 1.77 4.62
N ILE A 642 26.51 1.12 3.80
CA ILE A 642 26.49 1.31 2.34
C ILE A 642 26.39 -0.04 1.65
N THR A 643 25.85 -0.06 0.45
CA THR A 643 25.91 -1.20 -0.47
C THR A 643 26.77 -0.80 -1.65
N CYS A 644 27.85 -1.54 -1.89
CA CYS A 644 28.85 -1.21 -2.90
C CYS A 644 28.93 -2.28 -3.99
N SER A 645 29.09 -1.83 -5.24
CA SER A 645 29.42 -2.70 -6.39
C SER A 645 30.70 -2.20 -7.06
N LYS A 646 31.55 -3.14 -7.50
CA LYS A 646 32.85 -2.84 -8.10
C LYS A 646 33.06 -3.68 -9.36
N TYR A 647 33.54 -3.05 -10.41
CA TYR A 647 33.70 -3.66 -11.73
C TYR A 647 35.10 -3.41 -12.28
N PRO A 648 35.78 -4.40 -12.93
CA PRO A 648 37.06 -4.18 -13.59
C PRO A 648 36.88 -3.33 -14.85
N VAL A 649 37.80 -2.42 -15.06
CA VAL A 649 37.90 -1.63 -16.29
C VAL A 649 38.99 -2.21 -17.19
N TYR A 650 38.59 -2.56 -18.41
CA TYR A 650 39.50 -3.16 -19.40
C TYR A 650 39.95 -2.13 -20.45
N ARG A 651 41.25 -2.22 -20.85
CA ARG A 651 41.80 -1.54 -22.01
C ARG A 651 42.68 -2.56 -22.73
N ASP A 652 42.43 -2.76 -24.03
CA ASP A 652 43.18 -3.71 -24.86
C ASP A 652 43.27 -5.13 -24.25
N GLY A 653 42.18 -5.58 -23.63
CA GLY A 653 42.06 -6.89 -22.96
C GLY A 653 42.75 -7.01 -21.61
N GLN A 654 43.39 -5.95 -21.11
CA GLN A 654 44.03 -5.90 -19.79
C GLN A 654 43.23 -5.04 -18.82
N ILE A 655 43.16 -5.46 -17.56
CA ILE A 655 42.53 -4.67 -16.52
C ILE A 655 43.44 -3.48 -16.19
N VAL A 656 42.94 -2.27 -16.37
CA VAL A 656 43.69 -1.03 -16.11
C VAL A 656 43.24 -0.33 -14.82
N GLY A 657 42.14 -0.76 -14.22
CA GLY A 657 41.62 -0.17 -13.01
C GLY A 657 40.27 -0.75 -12.67
N LEU A 658 39.55 -0.11 -11.77
CA LEU A 658 38.18 -0.47 -11.40
C LEU A 658 37.28 0.75 -11.34
N VAL A 659 35.97 0.52 -11.51
CA VAL A 659 34.92 1.47 -11.20
C VAL A 659 34.08 0.91 -10.05
N GLY A 660 33.86 1.72 -9.02
CA GLY A 660 33.01 1.39 -7.90
C GLY A 660 31.81 2.33 -7.84
N MET A 661 30.69 1.82 -7.39
CA MET A 661 29.50 2.61 -7.09
C MET A 661 28.87 2.12 -5.81
N PHE A 662 28.32 3.03 -5.01
CA PHE A 662 27.64 2.66 -3.77
C PHE A 662 26.42 3.53 -3.51
N LYS A 663 25.54 2.96 -2.69
CA LYS A 663 24.33 3.61 -2.16
C LYS A 663 24.44 3.63 -0.63
N ASP A 664 24.10 4.76 0.00
CA ASP A 664 23.98 4.89 1.45
C ASP A 664 22.62 4.32 1.87
N MET A 665 22.63 3.37 2.77
CA MET A 665 21.45 2.70 3.28
C MET A 665 20.83 3.42 4.48
N ASP A 666 21.58 4.33 5.12
CA ASP A 666 21.12 5.10 6.29
C ASP A 666 20.56 6.49 5.92
N ALA A 667 20.58 6.85 4.63
CA ALA A 667 20.16 8.17 4.14
C ALA A 667 18.64 8.25 3.87
N GLY A 668 17.80 7.88 4.84
CA GLY A 668 16.35 8.20 4.80
C GLY A 668 15.48 7.41 3.83
N GLU A 669 16.03 6.43 3.13
CA GLU A 669 15.28 5.50 2.29
C GLU A 669 15.19 4.13 2.98
N GLU A 670 14.25 3.98 3.91
CA GLU A 670 13.94 2.71 4.60
C GLU A 670 13.38 1.62 3.67
N GLU A 671 13.20 1.89 2.37
CA GLU A 671 12.38 1.05 1.50
C GLU A 671 13.10 -0.08 0.75
N ASP A 672 14.44 -0.09 0.70
CA ASP A 672 15.22 -1.09 -0.07
C ASP A 672 15.96 -2.14 0.77
N LEU A 673 15.74 -2.18 2.06
CA LEU A 673 16.28 -3.26 2.90
C LEU A 673 15.48 -4.55 2.65
N PRO A 674 16.15 -5.71 2.44
CA PRO A 674 15.47 -7.00 2.44
C PRO A 674 14.52 -7.10 3.63
N GLU A 675 13.32 -7.61 3.41
CA GLU A 675 12.25 -7.63 4.43
C GLU A 675 12.70 -8.24 5.76
N PHE A 676 13.62 -9.20 5.72
CA PHE A 676 14.18 -9.80 6.91
C PHE A 676 15.02 -8.81 7.76
N LEU A 677 15.66 -7.80 7.16
CA LEU A 677 16.43 -6.79 7.90
C LEU A 677 15.54 -5.79 8.64
N LYS A 678 14.27 -5.69 8.27
CA LYS A 678 13.24 -4.89 8.98
C LYS A 678 12.71 -5.59 10.23
N ARG A 679 12.96 -6.89 10.40
CA ARG A 679 12.47 -7.70 11.51
C ARG A 679 13.49 -7.74 12.64
N VAL A 680 13.49 -6.69 13.46
CA VAL A 680 14.43 -6.52 14.58
C VAL A 680 13.82 -6.94 15.92
N ASP A 681 14.70 -7.39 16.84
CA ASP A 681 14.35 -7.59 18.24
C ASP A 681 14.28 -6.23 18.95
N PRO A 682 13.14 -5.85 19.53
CA PRO A 682 12.95 -4.51 20.11
C PRO A 682 13.84 -4.25 21.33
N MET A 683 14.36 -5.29 21.97
CA MET A 683 15.20 -5.16 23.16
C MET A 683 16.67 -4.85 22.82
N THR A 684 17.20 -5.50 21.80
CA THR A 684 18.62 -5.38 21.42
C THR A 684 18.86 -4.56 20.17
N GLY A 685 17.85 -4.38 19.33
CA GLY A 685 17.98 -3.75 18.00
C GLY A 685 18.64 -4.64 16.95
N LEU A 686 19.00 -5.88 17.30
CA LEU A 686 19.51 -6.91 16.39
C LEU A 686 18.36 -7.55 15.61
N LEU A 687 18.65 -8.35 14.58
CA LEU A 687 17.58 -9.10 13.91
C LEU A 687 16.86 -10.03 14.89
N SER A 688 15.55 -10.11 14.76
CA SER A 688 14.73 -11.11 15.46
C SER A 688 14.87 -12.49 14.82
N LEU A 689 14.35 -13.53 15.46
CA LEU A 689 14.35 -14.88 14.90
C LEU A 689 13.77 -14.94 13.48
N PRO A 690 12.60 -14.34 13.16
CA PRO A 690 12.11 -14.27 11.78
C PRO A 690 13.04 -13.50 10.83
N GLY A 691 13.75 -12.48 11.32
CA GLY A 691 14.77 -11.78 10.57
C GLY A 691 15.96 -12.66 10.24
N MET A 692 16.45 -13.43 11.20
CA MET A 692 17.55 -14.37 11.02
C MET A 692 17.21 -15.54 10.10
N THR A 693 15.96 -16.02 10.12
CA THR A 693 15.48 -17.05 9.18
C THR A 693 15.53 -16.53 7.74
N GLY A 694 15.11 -15.29 7.52
CA GLY A 694 15.20 -14.63 6.21
C GLY A 694 16.64 -14.40 5.78
N ALA A 695 17.53 -13.98 6.70
CA ALA A 695 18.95 -13.84 6.44
C ALA A 695 19.59 -15.18 6.05
N PHE A 696 19.26 -16.26 6.75
CA PHE A 696 19.77 -17.59 6.42
C PHE A 696 19.35 -18.04 5.02
N ALA A 697 18.08 -17.85 4.66
CA ALA A 697 17.58 -18.13 3.30
C ALA A 697 18.37 -17.35 2.24
N TYR A 698 18.65 -16.08 2.50
CA TYR A 698 19.44 -15.23 1.61
C TYR A 698 20.88 -15.76 1.43
N TYR A 699 21.56 -16.14 2.52
CA TYR A 699 22.92 -16.71 2.46
C TYR A 699 22.95 -18.05 1.74
N LEU A 700 21.90 -18.86 1.93
CA LEU A 700 21.75 -20.15 1.25
C LEU A 700 21.54 -19.98 -0.26
N ASP A 701 20.69 -19.02 -0.67
CA ASP A 701 20.49 -18.69 -2.09
C ASP A 701 21.78 -18.16 -2.72
N GLU A 702 22.54 -17.32 -1.99
CA GLU A 702 23.83 -16.83 -2.44
C GLU A 702 24.86 -17.96 -2.59
N TYR A 703 24.89 -18.91 -1.64
CA TYR A 703 25.73 -20.09 -1.73
C TYR A 703 25.39 -20.95 -2.97
N ASN A 704 24.11 -21.20 -3.22
CA ASN A 704 23.64 -21.98 -4.37
C ASN A 704 24.05 -21.36 -5.70
N VAL A 705 24.10 -20.02 -5.78
CA VAL A 705 24.44 -19.28 -7.01
C VAL A 705 25.96 -19.08 -7.14
N THR A 706 26.64 -18.76 -6.05
CA THR A 706 28.05 -18.30 -6.08
C THR A 706 29.05 -19.33 -5.56
N HIS A 707 28.59 -20.38 -4.90
CA HIS A 707 29.39 -21.37 -4.16
C HIS A 707 30.34 -20.72 -3.12
N ARG A 708 29.94 -19.58 -2.56
CA ARG A 708 30.67 -18.93 -1.46
C ARG A 708 30.25 -19.53 -0.13
N ASP A 709 31.22 -20.08 0.57
CA ASP A 709 30.98 -20.61 1.89
C ASP A 709 30.57 -19.57 2.91
N PHE A 710 29.66 -19.93 3.78
CA PHE A 710 29.28 -19.12 4.92
C PHE A 710 29.22 -19.97 6.21
N ALA A 711 29.27 -19.29 7.34
CA ALA A 711 29.16 -19.90 8.66
C ALA A 711 28.01 -19.31 9.46
N GLY A 712 27.41 -20.14 10.29
CA GLY A 712 26.54 -19.75 11.39
C GLY A 712 27.28 -19.96 12.72
N ILE A 713 27.28 -18.96 13.59
CA ILE A 713 27.87 -19.01 14.93
C ILE A 713 26.74 -18.75 15.92
N LEU A 714 26.41 -19.79 16.71
CA LEU A 714 25.42 -19.70 17.77
C LEU A 714 26.13 -19.43 19.10
N ILE A 715 25.72 -18.41 19.79
CA ILE A 715 26.25 -17.95 21.06
C ILE A 715 25.13 -18.04 22.09
N SER A 716 25.32 -18.78 23.16
CA SER A 716 24.37 -18.95 24.24
C SER A 716 24.96 -18.47 25.56
N ILE A 717 24.23 -17.64 26.31
CA ILE A 717 24.60 -17.22 27.66
C ILE A 717 24.24 -18.37 28.63
N GLU A 718 25.23 -19.08 29.13
CA GLU A 718 25.07 -20.29 29.97
C GLU A 718 24.44 -19.95 31.33
N ASN A 719 24.85 -18.86 31.94
CA ASN A 719 24.31 -18.40 33.22
C ASN A 719 23.09 -17.50 33.11
N PHE A 720 22.35 -17.55 32.00
CA PHE A 720 21.19 -16.67 31.76
C PHE A 720 20.09 -16.85 32.81
N SER A 721 19.84 -18.09 33.25
CA SER A 721 18.88 -18.41 34.30
C SER A 721 19.29 -17.77 35.65
N ASP A 722 20.56 -17.79 35.98
CA ASP A 722 21.07 -17.17 37.22
C ASP A 722 21.00 -15.65 37.16
N LEU A 723 21.29 -15.05 35.97
CA LEU A 723 21.16 -13.62 35.75
C LEU A 723 19.69 -13.18 35.88
N THR A 724 18.74 -13.94 35.30
CA THR A 724 17.30 -13.61 35.39
C THR A 724 16.76 -13.78 36.82
N ALA A 725 17.35 -14.64 37.63
CA ALA A 725 17.01 -14.80 39.05
C ALA A 725 17.60 -13.69 39.93
N ALA A 726 18.76 -13.13 39.52
CA ALA A 726 19.52 -12.16 40.32
C ALA A 726 19.18 -10.68 40.01
N TYR A 727 18.67 -10.39 38.81
CA TYR A 727 18.45 -9.03 38.30
C TYR A 727 17.03 -8.82 37.79
N GLU A 728 16.55 -7.57 37.91
CA GLU A 728 15.27 -7.13 37.35
C GLU A 728 15.30 -7.14 35.81
N GLU A 729 14.13 -7.28 35.16
CA GLU A 729 13.95 -7.36 33.70
C GLU A 729 14.65 -6.21 32.94
N LYS A 730 14.64 -5.01 33.49
CA LYS A 730 15.34 -3.84 32.92
C LYS A 730 16.85 -4.02 32.85
N VAL A 731 17.46 -4.62 33.87
CA VAL A 731 18.90 -4.89 33.91
C VAL A 731 19.24 -6.04 32.96
N ILE A 732 18.38 -7.06 32.87
CA ILE A 732 18.53 -8.15 31.88
C ILE A 732 18.48 -7.59 30.45
N GLY A 733 17.56 -6.67 30.17
CA GLY A 733 17.51 -5.98 28.89
C GLY A 733 18.80 -5.20 28.56
N ALA A 734 19.38 -4.53 29.56
CA ALA A 734 20.66 -3.82 29.42
C ALA A 734 21.85 -4.78 29.20
N ILE A 735 21.88 -5.94 29.87
CA ILE A 735 22.87 -6.99 29.65
C ILE A 735 22.80 -7.50 28.19
N LEU A 736 21.62 -7.87 27.74
CA LEU A 736 21.40 -8.38 26.37
C LEU A 736 21.78 -7.34 25.31
N LYS A 737 21.47 -6.07 25.56
CA LYS A 737 21.82 -4.97 24.67
C LYS A 737 23.32 -4.75 24.61
N GLU A 738 24.01 -4.84 25.74
CA GLU A 738 25.47 -4.69 25.79
C GLU A 738 26.18 -5.84 25.07
N VAL A 739 25.75 -7.09 25.31
CA VAL A 739 26.24 -8.26 24.56
C VAL A 739 26.04 -8.05 23.05
N GLY A 740 24.85 -7.65 22.64
CA GLY A 740 24.53 -7.35 21.23
C GLY A 740 25.41 -6.24 20.67
N THR A 741 25.66 -5.19 21.42
CA THR A 741 26.54 -4.06 21.02
C THR A 741 27.98 -4.51 20.85
N MET A 742 28.50 -5.34 21.74
CA MET A 742 29.83 -5.93 21.61
C MET A 742 29.99 -6.79 20.35
N LEU A 743 28.98 -7.64 20.07
CA LEU A 743 28.97 -8.48 18.86
C LEU A 743 28.86 -7.63 17.59
N LEU A 744 28.01 -6.60 17.59
CA LEU A 744 27.88 -5.67 16.47
C LEU A 744 29.17 -4.91 16.18
N LYS A 745 29.83 -4.43 17.22
CA LYS A 745 31.10 -3.71 17.09
C LYS A 745 32.17 -4.54 16.41
N GLU A 746 32.26 -5.84 16.74
CA GLU A 746 33.32 -6.71 16.25
C GLU A 746 32.97 -7.37 14.92
N TYR A 747 31.73 -7.83 14.74
CA TYR A 747 31.30 -8.62 13.59
C TYR A 747 30.30 -7.93 12.67
N GLY A 748 29.70 -6.81 13.09
CA GLY A 748 28.62 -6.15 12.33
C GLY A 748 29.01 -5.63 10.96
N ALA A 749 30.32 -5.42 10.71
CA ALA A 749 30.80 -4.92 9.41
C ALA A 749 30.70 -5.95 8.27
N TYR A 750 30.64 -7.26 8.59
CA TYR A 750 30.72 -8.35 7.60
C TYR A 750 29.82 -9.55 7.94
N SER A 751 28.96 -9.40 8.90
CA SER A 751 28.08 -10.47 9.37
C SER A 751 26.70 -9.92 9.68
N VAL A 752 25.70 -10.75 9.53
CA VAL A 752 24.34 -10.50 10.01
C VAL A 752 24.21 -11.07 11.40
N ILE A 753 23.75 -10.25 12.36
CA ILE A 753 23.67 -10.64 13.77
C ILE A 753 22.22 -10.53 14.22
N GLY A 754 21.75 -11.55 14.92
CA GLY A 754 20.40 -11.58 15.45
C GLY A 754 20.34 -12.18 16.85
N ARG A 755 19.19 -11.99 17.48
CA ARG A 755 18.81 -12.58 18.74
C ARG A 755 17.62 -13.50 18.54
N GLU A 756 17.71 -14.71 19.05
CA GLU A 756 16.65 -15.70 18.95
C GLU A 756 15.61 -15.52 20.07
N SER A 757 16.01 -15.81 21.27
CA SER A 757 15.20 -15.76 22.48
C SER A 757 16.10 -15.91 23.70
N LEU A 758 15.59 -15.59 24.88
CA LEU A 758 16.36 -15.73 26.12
C LEU A 758 17.74 -15.11 25.98
N GLY A 759 18.80 -15.86 26.18
CA GLY A 759 20.20 -15.45 26.10
C GLY A 759 20.93 -15.89 24.82
N ASN A 760 20.20 -16.22 23.73
CA ASN A 760 20.81 -16.78 22.51
C ASN A 760 20.98 -15.71 21.43
N PHE A 761 22.20 -15.65 20.86
CA PHE A 761 22.54 -14.81 19.73
C PHE A 761 23.07 -15.66 18.58
N LEU A 762 22.93 -15.15 17.38
CA LEU A 762 23.32 -15.83 16.15
C LEU A 762 24.02 -14.85 15.23
N ILE A 763 25.16 -15.29 14.67
CA ILE A 763 25.91 -14.57 13.65
C ILE A 763 25.90 -15.41 12.37
N LEU A 764 25.52 -14.81 11.24
CA LEU A 764 25.75 -15.38 9.91
C LEU A 764 26.84 -14.57 9.22
N SER A 765 27.90 -15.23 8.78
CA SER A 765 29.08 -14.61 8.18
C SER A 765 29.56 -15.37 6.97
N GLN A 766 29.99 -14.65 5.93
CA GLN A 766 30.76 -15.23 4.84
C GLN A 766 32.18 -15.52 5.31
N LEU A 767 32.63 -16.73 5.13
CA LEU A 767 33.99 -17.14 5.54
C LEU A 767 35.04 -16.61 4.55
N PRO A 768 36.01 -15.83 4.99
CA PRO A 768 37.18 -15.52 4.16
C PRO A 768 37.94 -16.81 3.75
N ALA A 769 38.55 -16.79 2.57
CA ALA A 769 39.37 -17.93 2.13
C ALA A 769 40.55 -18.13 3.08
N GLY A 770 40.59 -19.29 3.75
CA GLY A 770 41.66 -19.67 4.66
C GLY A 770 41.43 -19.46 6.15
N THR A 771 40.27 -18.90 6.55
CA THR A 771 39.87 -18.79 7.96
C THR A 771 38.80 -19.83 8.29
N GLY A 772 38.93 -20.49 9.44
CA GLY A 772 37.92 -21.42 9.94
C GLY A 772 36.88 -20.72 10.83
N PRO A 773 35.68 -21.28 10.99
CA PRO A 773 34.68 -20.76 11.92
C PRO A 773 35.12 -20.84 13.38
N ASP A 774 36.09 -21.74 13.69
CA ASP A 774 36.62 -21.95 15.04
C ASP A 774 37.48 -20.77 15.53
N ASP A 775 38.20 -20.10 14.63
CA ASP A 775 38.97 -18.89 14.96
C ASP A 775 38.05 -17.77 15.47
N ALA A 776 36.86 -17.62 14.84
CA ALA A 776 35.84 -16.65 15.27
C ALA A 776 35.21 -17.05 16.62
N ALA A 777 35.00 -18.36 16.84
CA ALA A 777 34.49 -18.87 18.12
C ALA A 777 35.45 -18.62 19.27
N ASP A 778 36.75 -18.85 19.07
CA ASP A 778 37.76 -18.59 20.07
C ASP A 778 37.87 -17.10 20.40
N HIS A 779 37.82 -16.24 19.39
CA HIS A 779 37.80 -14.80 19.59
C HIS A 779 36.58 -14.34 20.39
N ILE A 780 35.38 -14.87 20.08
CA ILE A 780 34.17 -14.57 20.84
C ILE A 780 34.30 -15.03 22.30
N ARG A 781 34.84 -16.23 22.57
CA ARG A 781 35.10 -16.68 23.94
C ARG A 781 36.06 -15.74 24.68
N GLU A 782 37.10 -15.27 24.01
CA GLU A 782 38.04 -14.29 24.57
C GLU A 782 37.36 -12.95 24.91
N MET A 783 36.48 -12.44 24.05
CA MET A 783 35.74 -11.22 24.30
C MET A 783 34.93 -11.25 25.59
N PHE A 784 34.35 -12.42 25.93
CA PHE A 784 33.50 -12.58 27.12
C PHE A 784 34.25 -13.28 28.27
N SER A 785 35.60 -13.35 28.21
CA SER A 785 36.44 -13.86 29.32
C SER A 785 36.52 -12.90 30.52
N LYS A 786 36.09 -11.64 30.32
CA LYS A 786 36.03 -10.59 31.32
C LYS A 786 34.63 -10.17 31.57
N ASP A 787 34.36 -9.63 32.76
CA ASP A 787 33.05 -9.05 33.08
C ASP A 787 32.69 -7.93 32.11
N ILE A 788 31.43 -7.92 31.66
CA ILE A 788 30.88 -6.80 30.89
C ILE A 788 30.44 -5.67 31.82
N THR A 789 30.44 -4.43 31.35
CA THR A 789 30.02 -3.29 32.15
C THR A 789 28.60 -2.85 31.75
N VAL A 790 27.66 -3.00 32.65
CA VAL A 790 26.26 -2.57 32.47
C VAL A 790 25.91 -1.53 33.55
N ASP A 791 25.49 -0.35 33.16
CA ASP A 791 25.20 0.79 34.04
C ASP A 791 26.33 1.07 35.07
N GLY A 792 27.60 0.94 34.61
CA GLY A 792 28.78 1.17 35.42
C GLY A 792 29.13 0.06 36.44
N LYS A 793 28.43 -1.07 36.40
CA LYS A 793 28.67 -2.25 37.23
C LYS A 793 29.23 -3.41 36.41
N PRO A 794 30.25 -4.11 36.91
CA PRO A 794 30.75 -5.33 36.27
C PRO A 794 29.77 -6.48 36.47
N ILE A 795 29.46 -7.21 35.41
CA ILE A 795 28.56 -8.37 35.39
C ILE A 795 29.27 -9.51 34.63
N SER A 796 29.36 -10.66 35.29
CA SER A 796 29.93 -11.87 34.67
C SER A 796 28.92 -12.55 33.76
N VAL A 797 29.26 -12.68 32.47
CA VAL A 797 28.46 -13.38 31.47
C VAL A 797 29.25 -14.55 30.94
N TYR A 798 28.76 -15.76 31.14
CA TYR A 798 29.40 -16.98 30.65
C TYR A 798 28.74 -17.41 29.38
N ILE A 799 29.53 -17.66 28.33
CA ILE A 799 29.00 -18.02 27.00
C ILE A 799 29.49 -19.36 26.52
N SER A 800 28.65 -20.08 25.80
CA SER A 800 29.06 -21.16 24.91
C SER A 800 28.92 -20.72 23.45
N VAL A 801 29.83 -21.21 22.61
CA VAL A 801 29.88 -20.88 21.20
C VAL A 801 29.89 -22.15 20.38
N LYS A 802 28.93 -22.33 19.47
CA LYS A 802 28.87 -23.44 18.50
C LYS A 802 28.97 -22.86 17.10
N THR A 803 29.76 -23.50 16.25
CA THR A 803 30.00 -23.07 14.87
C THR A 803 29.50 -24.10 13.88
N TYR A 804 28.93 -23.64 12.80
CA TYR A 804 28.46 -24.43 11.68
C TYR A 804 28.94 -23.77 10.37
N CYS A 805 29.38 -24.54 9.39
CA CYS A 805 29.80 -23.98 8.12
C CYS A 805 29.44 -24.88 6.93
N THR A 806 29.17 -24.27 5.77
CA THR A 806 28.87 -24.98 4.52
C THR A 806 30.03 -25.86 4.06
N ARG A 807 31.28 -25.46 4.34
CA ARG A 807 32.49 -26.20 3.98
C ARG A 807 32.68 -27.50 4.77
N CYS A 808 32.13 -27.53 5.99
CA CYS A 808 32.31 -28.65 6.94
C CYS A 808 31.17 -29.67 6.87
N MET A 809 30.10 -29.37 6.14
CA MET A 809 28.92 -30.21 6.06
C MET A 809 28.68 -30.72 4.64
N GLY A 810 28.17 -31.91 4.52
CA GLY A 810 27.98 -32.58 3.22
C GLY A 810 26.91 -31.95 2.31
N SER A 811 26.02 -31.15 2.87
CA SER A 811 25.01 -30.38 2.09
C SER A 811 24.50 -29.16 2.84
N PRO A 812 24.08 -28.13 2.11
CA PRO A 812 23.41 -26.91 2.67
C PRO A 812 22.11 -27.21 3.44
N GLU A 813 21.39 -28.27 3.06
CA GLU A 813 20.16 -28.71 3.73
C GLU A 813 20.47 -29.21 5.15
N GLN A 814 21.59 -29.88 5.36
CA GLN A 814 22.03 -30.29 6.69
C GLN A 814 22.33 -29.09 7.59
N LEU A 815 22.93 -28.03 7.03
CA LEU A 815 23.17 -26.78 7.74
C LEU A 815 21.83 -26.10 8.11
N ALA A 816 20.86 -26.11 7.21
CA ALA A 816 19.52 -25.56 7.43
C ALA A 816 18.76 -26.33 8.53
N GLU A 817 18.88 -27.65 8.54
CA GLU A 817 18.24 -28.51 9.55
C GLU A 817 18.89 -28.34 10.94
N LEU A 818 20.21 -28.30 11.01
CA LEU A 818 20.93 -28.01 12.25
C LEU A 818 20.68 -26.60 12.78
N PHE A 819 20.58 -25.63 11.89
CA PHE A 819 20.25 -24.26 12.20
C PHE A 819 18.84 -24.15 12.78
N THR A 820 17.87 -24.79 12.14
CA THR A 820 16.47 -24.82 12.59
C THR A 820 16.32 -25.58 13.90
N ASN A 821 17.03 -26.72 14.09
CA ASN A 821 16.96 -27.49 15.31
C ASN A 821 17.73 -26.84 16.47
N GLY A 822 18.87 -26.18 16.20
CA GLY A 822 19.60 -25.37 17.16
C GLY A 822 18.77 -24.19 17.66
N LEU A 823 18.06 -23.53 16.77
CA LEU A 823 17.12 -22.41 17.08
C LEU A 823 15.90 -22.87 17.89
N MET A 824 15.48 -24.15 17.79
CA MET A 824 14.31 -24.66 18.52
C MET A 824 14.66 -25.26 19.88
N GLY A 825 15.90 -25.15 20.35
CA GLY A 825 16.31 -25.69 21.66
C GLY A 825 16.16 -27.22 21.81
N LYS A 826 16.08 -27.96 20.70
CA LYS A 826 16.05 -29.42 20.73
C LYS A 826 17.44 -29.94 20.87
N ASP A 827 17.79 -30.45 22.06
CA ASP A 827 19.04 -31.14 22.34
C ASP A 827 19.32 -32.24 21.30
N MET A 828 20.36 -32.04 20.53
CA MET A 828 20.87 -33.05 19.59
C MET A 828 21.93 -33.90 20.31
N GLN A 829 21.54 -34.96 20.97
CA GLN A 829 22.45 -36.03 21.47
C GLN A 829 22.99 -36.91 20.33
N GLY A 830 23.08 -36.44 19.09
CA GLY A 830 23.49 -37.26 17.94
C GLY A 830 24.74 -36.80 17.18
N THR A 831 25.30 -35.62 17.46
CA THR A 831 26.38 -35.04 16.63
C THR A 831 27.79 -35.32 17.10
N GLU A 832 28.02 -35.85 18.30
CA GLU A 832 29.37 -36.31 18.73
C GLU A 832 29.87 -37.58 18.01
N GLU A 833 29.00 -38.36 17.39
CA GLU A 833 29.40 -39.57 16.65
C GLU A 833 29.83 -39.31 15.20
N LEU A 834 29.49 -38.16 14.60
CA LEU A 834 29.89 -37.84 13.23
C LEU A 834 31.29 -37.21 13.15
N GLN A 835 31.78 -36.55 14.21
CA GLN A 835 33.15 -36.02 14.28
C GLN A 835 34.23 -37.06 14.57
N LYS A 836 33.84 -38.29 14.97
CA LYS A 836 34.79 -39.38 15.26
C LYS A 836 35.04 -40.33 14.07
N LYS A 837 34.52 -40.08 12.91
CA LYS A 837 34.69 -40.95 11.72
C LYS A 837 35.67 -40.44 10.66
N GLU A 838 36.26 -39.25 10.85
CA GLU A 838 37.31 -38.73 9.95
C GLU A 838 38.55 -38.27 10.71
N ASN A 839 39.09 -39.15 11.59
CA ASN A 839 40.49 -39.13 12.00
C ASN A 839 41.14 -40.47 11.68
#